data_4001087ae3f120808400e21ebb1e246e
#
_entry.id   4001087ae3f120808400e21ebb1e246e
#
_cell.length_a   1.000
_cell.length_b   1.000
_cell.length_c   1.000
_cell.angle_alpha   90.00
_cell.angle_beta   90.00
_cell.angle_gamma   90.00
#
_symmetry.space_group_name_H-M   'P 1'
#
loop_
_entity.id
_entity.type
_entity.pdbx_description
1 polymer ?
#
loop_
_entity_poly.entity_id
_entity_poly.type
_entity_poly.pdbx_seq_one_letter_code
_entity_poly.pdbx_strand_id
1 'polypeptide(L)'
;MLRTRTRRLTATGITLLTAVALLPASAHAEPEGGARRSGGGLSATIRYTQYGIPHIVAKDYQNLGFGTGWAQAADHVCTLAEGYATVRGERSRYFGKDGKPDGSLSSATTNLSSDLYFRGVRDAGTVEKLVAKPAPVGASRDSKDLMRGFAAGYNAWLKQNRVTDPKCKGADWVKRIEPLDVARMGFAVQVLGGQGRAVDGIAAAAPPAAASERHAPDPAKTGRAARELLSTEDADMGSNAVAFSGRTTANGRGLLLGNPHYPWHGGRRFWQSQQTIPGELNVSGGSLVGTSVVNIGFNGNVAWSHTVATGTTLNLHQLTLDPADPTAYLVDGKPEKMTRRTVTVPDKSGTPVTRTQYWTRYGPVVAGLGADLPLTWTKTTAYALNDPNAVNLRGNDTDLGFGKARSTADIQRSLRDTQGLPWVNTVAADRAGHSLLSQSQVLPRITDDLAARCSTPLGKVTYPQAGLAILDGSRTDCALGRDKDALQPGIFGPSRMPTLKDAPYVENSNNSAWLTNADHPLTGYERIFGDIGTPRSLRTRGAVEDVSAMARKGKLTVSDLQKQQFADRVPAGDLAADDVARACAALPGGTATGSDGKPVDVRTACAALASWDHAMTAGSRGALLFDRFWRRFTATVPKAEQWKVPFSAADPVRTPNTVNTDAKGFTAALADTVTELTGAGIALDAPLGENQFVTRGGKRLPVHGGTEGLGVWNKVEADWNAQGGGYTEVQHGSSHIQAVGWDKGRCPKARTLLTYSQSPNPGSAHFRDQTELFSQGRWVTSRFCEKDILSDPALKVQRVRERR
;
A
#
# COMPACT_ATOMS: atom_id res chain seq x y z
N MET A 1 -25.32 -26.68 62.70
CA MET A 1 -25.46 -28.16 62.88
C MET A 1 -24.44 -28.77 61.97
N LEU A 2 -23.31 -29.18 62.48
CA LEU A 2 -22.82 -30.52 62.76
C LEU A 2 -22.73 -31.38 61.44
N ARG A 3 -21.63 -32.01 61.05
CA ARG A 3 -20.49 -32.61 61.82
C ARG A 3 -19.37 -32.96 60.81
N THR A 4 -18.19 -32.66 61.29
CA THR A 4 -16.86 -33.21 60.97
C THR A 4 -16.81 -34.76 60.87
N ARG A 5 -15.87 -35.28 60.08
CA ARG A 5 -14.97 -36.38 60.48
C ARG A 5 -13.64 -36.44 59.67
N THR A 6 -12.62 -36.18 60.43
CA THR A 6 -11.20 -36.46 60.22
C THR A 6 -10.91 -37.99 60.30
N ARG A 7 -9.95 -38.49 59.51
CA ARG A 7 -9.04 -39.58 59.91
C ARG A 7 -7.65 -39.38 59.41
N ARG A 8 -6.74 -39.25 60.33
CA ARG A 8 -5.29 -39.41 60.16
C ARG A 8 -4.96 -40.89 60.18
N LEU A 9 -3.90 -41.30 59.51
CA LEU A 9 -3.04 -42.41 59.87
C LEU A 9 -1.61 -42.10 59.44
N THR A 10 -0.73 -42.23 60.43
CA THR A 10 0.74 -42.14 60.45
C THR A 10 1.35 -43.47 60.12
N ALA A 11 2.54 -43.49 59.56
CA ALA A 11 3.70 -44.35 59.90
C ALA A 11 4.84 -44.10 58.93
N THR A 12 5.91 -43.51 59.45
CA THR A 12 7.23 -44.03 59.76
C THR A 12 8.10 -44.51 58.57
N GLY A 13 9.00 -43.81 58.16
CA GLY A 13 10.44 -43.66 58.13
C GLY A 13 11.29 -44.88 57.74
N ILE A 14 12.23 -44.67 56.83
CA ILE A 14 13.62 -45.20 56.83
C ILE A 14 14.46 -44.34 55.89
N THR A 15 15.51 -43.75 56.41
CA THR A 15 16.57 -42.99 55.75
C THR A 15 17.61 -43.93 55.16
N LEU A 16 17.93 -43.77 53.85
CA LEU A 16 19.16 -44.29 53.27
C LEU A 16 19.82 -43.19 52.49
N LEU A 17 20.94 -42.67 53.00
CA LEU A 17 21.91 -41.85 52.26
C LEU A 17 22.63 -42.71 51.27
N THR A 18 22.58 -42.35 50.02
CA THR A 18 23.56 -42.69 48.99
C THR A 18 23.96 -41.42 48.26
N ALA A 19 25.25 -41.09 48.41
CA ALA A 19 25.93 -40.05 47.67
C ALA A 19 26.02 -40.44 46.19
N VAL A 20 25.53 -39.63 45.30
CA VAL A 20 25.75 -39.73 43.87
C VAL A 20 26.46 -38.47 43.39
N ALA A 21 27.62 -38.66 42.81
CA ALA A 21 28.49 -37.65 42.23
C ALA A 21 27.78 -36.89 41.09
N LEU A 22 27.86 -35.58 41.14
CA LEU A 22 27.47 -34.68 40.04
C LEU A 22 28.53 -34.75 38.94
N LEU A 23 28.19 -35.40 37.83
CA LEU A 23 28.82 -35.19 36.52
C LEU A 23 27.98 -34.17 35.74
N PRO A 24 28.58 -33.19 35.03
CA PRO A 24 27.81 -32.24 34.24
C PRO A 24 27.19 -32.97 33.04
N ALA A 25 25.88 -32.94 32.91
CA ALA A 25 25.16 -33.40 31.73
C ALA A 25 25.45 -32.44 30.58
N SER A 26 26.21 -32.90 29.61
CA SER A 26 26.31 -32.27 28.30
C SER A 26 24.94 -32.31 27.65
N ALA A 27 24.35 -31.14 27.49
CA ALA A 27 23.14 -30.98 26.69
C ALA A 27 23.49 -31.35 25.23
N HIS A 28 23.17 -32.57 24.84
CA HIS A 28 23.09 -32.92 23.43
C HIS A 28 21.86 -32.17 22.85
N ALA A 29 22.13 -31.20 22.03
CA ALA A 29 21.11 -30.67 21.12
C ALA A 29 20.65 -31.84 20.25
N GLU A 30 19.37 -32.21 20.38
CA GLU A 30 18.74 -33.09 19.40
C GLU A 30 18.88 -32.45 18.01
N PRO A 31 19.32 -33.19 16.99
CA PRO A 31 19.32 -32.68 15.63
C PRO A 31 17.88 -32.45 15.23
N GLU A 32 17.54 -31.20 14.82
CA GLU A 32 16.27 -30.86 14.21
C GLU A 32 15.88 -31.96 13.22
N GLY A 33 14.68 -32.52 13.44
CA GLY A 33 14.15 -33.64 12.68
C GLY A 33 14.25 -33.38 11.19
N GLY A 34 15.02 -34.25 10.56
CA GLY A 34 15.21 -34.27 9.12
C GLY A 34 13.89 -34.16 8.40
N ALA A 35 13.74 -33.16 7.54
CA ALA A 35 12.60 -33.02 6.64
C ALA A 35 12.34 -34.37 6.00
N ARG A 36 11.18 -34.97 6.24
CA ARG A 36 10.73 -36.15 5.49
C ARG A 36 10.68 -35.72 4.03
N ARG A 37 11.73 -36.04 3.27
CA ARG A 37 11.68 -35.97 1.82
C ARG A 37 10.62 -36.99 1.40
N SER A 38 9.40 -36.51 1.19
CA SER A 38 8.42 -37.27 0.43
C SER A 38 9.06 -37.51 -0.94
N GLY A 39 9.24 -38.75 -1.36
CA GLY A 39 9.97 -39.14 -2.57
C GLY A 39 9.30 -38.75 -3.89
N GLY A 40 8.38 -37.81 -3.90
CA GLY A 40 7.77 -37.18 -5.08
C GLY A 40 8.08 -35.69 -5.14
N GLY A 41 8.46 -35.15 -6.31
CA GLY A 41 8.64 -33.73 -6.55
C GLY A 41 7.37 -32.90 -6.23
N LEU A 42 7.52 -31.56 -6.08
CA LEU A 42 6.43 -30.65 -5.80
C LEU A 42 5.39 -30.67 -6.93
N SER A 43 4.11 -30.52 -6.57
CA SER A 43 3.00 -30.55 -7.54
C SER A 43 1.78 -29.77 -7.05
N ALA A 44 1.00 -29.24 -8.00
CA ALA A 44 -0.30 -28.62 -7.74
C ALA A 44 -1.26 -28.88 -8.89
N THR A 45 -2.56 -28.74 -8.64
CA THR A 45 -3.60 -28.68 -9.67
C THR A 45 -4.07 -27.23 -9.79
N ILE A 46 -3.96 -26.67 -10.98
CA ILE A 46 -4.43 -25.32 -11.31
C ILE A 46 -5.64 -25.46 -12.21
N ARG A 47 -6.75 -24.86 -11.83
CA ARG A 47 -8.00 -24.83 -12.58
C ARG A 47 -8.26 -23.39 -12.98
N TYR A 48 -8.18 -23.09 -14.26
CA TYR A 48 -8.46 -21.77 -14.79
C TYR A 48 -9.93 -21.65 -15.14
N THR A 49 -10.58 -20.62 -14.64
CA THR A 49 -11.96 -20.25 -14.98
C THR A 49 -11.97 -19.06 -15.94
N GLN A 50 -13.17 -18.53 -16.26
CA GLN A 50 -13.30 -17.33 -17.09
C GLN A 50 -12.31 -16.24 -16.65
N TYR A 51 -11.82 -15.45 -17.60
CA TYR A 51 -10.83 -14.38 -17.42
C TYR A 51 -9.45 -14.87 -16.93
N GLY A 52 -9.15 -16.15 -17.08
CA GLY A 52 -7.87 -16.73 -16.71
C GLY A 52 -7.59 -16.81 -15.22
N ILE A 53 -8.61 -16.73 -14.37
CA ILE A 53 -8.44 -16.74 -12.91
C ILE A 53 -8.04 -18.14 -12.46
N PRO A 54 -6.84 -18.34 -11.87
CA PRO A 54 -6.40 -19.65 -11.41
C PRO A 54 -6.92 -19.99 -10.01
N HIS A 55 -7.46 -21.19 -9.88
CA HIS A 55 -7.83 -21.85 -8.64
C HIS A 55 -6.79 -22.94 -8.36
N ILE A 56 -5.88 -22.68 -7.43
CA ILE A 56 -4.72 -23.50 -7.13
C ILE A 56 -5.04 -24.42 -5.96
N VAL A 57 -5.00 -25.72 -6.20
CA VAL A 57 -5.25 -26.76 -5.18
C VAL A 57 -3.97 -27.53 -4.92
N ALA A 58 -3.57 -27.60 -3.66
CA ALA A 58 -2.37 -28.28 -3.21
C ALA A 58 -2.59 -28.99 -1.87
N LYS A 59 -1.68 -29.90 -1.51
CA LYS A 59 -1.78 -30.69 -0.28
C LYS A 59 -1.16 -30.03 0.96
N ASP A 60 -0.27 -29.06 0.77
CA ASP A 60 0.46 -28.35 1.81
C ASP A 60 0.97 -26.98 1.29
N TYR A 61 1.56 -26.15 2.16
CA TYR A 61 2.03 -24.81 1.83
C TYR A 61 3.16 -24.79 0.80
N GLN A 62 4.07 -25.75 0.82
CA GLN A 62 5.16 -25.78 -0.15
C GLN A 62 4.62 -26.13 -1.56
N ASN A 63 3.68 -27.05 -1.66
CA ASN A 63 3.01 -27.37 -2.92
C ASN A 63 2.08 -26.24 -3.38
N LEU A 64 1.43 -25.52 -2.45
CA LEU A 64 0.64 -24.33 -2.77
C LEU A 64 1.52 -23.21 -3.32
N GLY A 65 2.64 -22.93 -2.67
CA GLY A 65 3.65 -22.00 -3.18
C GLY A 65 4.13 -22.38 -4.58
N PHE A 66 4.36 -23.68 -4.84
CA PHE A 66 4.74 -24.18 -6.15
C PHE A 66 3.71 -23.86 -7.23
N GLY A 67 2.43 -24.15 -6.97
CA GLY A 67 1.35 -23.82 -7.89
C GLY A 67 1.21 -22.32 -8.12
N THR A 68 1.36 -21.50 -7.07
CA THR A 68 1.29 -20.04 -7.13
C THR A 68 2.43 -19.45 -7.95
N GLY A 69 3.67 -19.87 -7.69
CA GLY A 69 4.85 -19.42 -8.43
C GLY A 69 4.79 -19.81 -9.92
N TRP A 70 4.26 -21.01 -10.22
CA TRP A 70 4.02 -21.43 -11.59
C TRP A 70 3.00 -20.54 -12.30
N ALA A 71 1.83 -20.31 -11.68
CA ALA A 71 0.75 -19.56 -12.28
C ALA A 71 1.10 -18.07 -12.44
N GLN A 72 1.75 -17.45 -11.43
CA GLN A 72 2.25 -16.08 -11.58
C GLN A 72 3.34 -15.96 -12.65
N ALA A 73 4.22 -16.95 -12.80
CA ALA A 73 5.20 -16.94 -13.89
C ALA A 73 4.55 -17.02 -15.27
N ALA A 74 3.45 -17.77 -15.40
CA ALA A 74 2.71 -17.83 -16.67
C ALA A 74 2.13 -16.48 -17.10
N ASP A 75 1.66 -15.68 -16.15
CA ASP A 75 1.05 -14.37 -16.40
C ASP A 75 2.06 -13.22 -16.37
N HIS A 76 3.05 -13.25 -15.48
CA HIS A 76 3.87 -12.11 -15.08
C HIS A 76 5.39 -12.35 -15.11
N VAL A 77 5.89 -13.25 -15.94
CA VAL A 77 7.32 -13.63 -15.92
C VAL A 77 8.27 -12.43 -16.03
N CYS A 78 7.98 -11.47 -16.92
CA CYS A 78 8.82 -10.27 -17.08
C CYS A 78 8.80 -9.39 -15.83
N THR A 79 7.63 -9.13 -15.27
CA THR A 79 7.47 -8.33 -14.06
C THR A 79 8.18 -8.95 -12.86
N LEU A 80 8.03 -10.27 -12.68
CA LEU A 80 8.71 -11.02 -11.62
C LEU A 80 10.23 -10.99 -11.78
N ALA A 81 10.73 -11.25 -12.98
CA ALA A 81 12.16 -11.26 -13.25
C ALA A 81 12.80 -9.88 -13.04
N GLU A 82 12.12 -8.79 -13.45
CA GLU A 82 12.57 -7.42 -13.19
C GLU A 82 12.60 -7.09 -11.69
N GLY A 83 11.57 -7.50 -10.95
CA GLY A 83 11.53 -7.38 -9.49
C GLY A 83 12.69 -8.14 -8.82
N TYR A 84 13.00 -9.35 -9.26
CA TYR A 84 14.13 -10.11 -8.73
C TYR A 84 15.49 -9.49 -9.10
N ALA A 85 15.63 -8.89 -10.29
CA ALA A 85 16.82 -8.11 -10.63
C ALA A 85 16.99 -6.91 -9.68
N THR A 86 15.87 -6.26 -9.32
CA THR A 86 15.85 -5.14 -8.36
C THR A 86 16.34 -5.58 -6.97
N VAL A 87 15.72 -6.60 -6.37
CA VAL A 87 16.08 -7.02 -4.99
C VAL A 87 17.43 -7.72 -4.89
N ARG A 88 18.03 -8.10 -6.01
CA ARG A 88 19.42 -8.57 -6.11
C ARG A 88 20.43 -7.44 -6.25
N GLY A 89 19.98 -6.20 -6.53
CA GLY A 89 20.84 -5.07 -6.85
C GLY A 89 21.58 -5.26 -8.17
N GLU A 90 20.83 -5.63 -9.23
CA GLU A 90 21.38 -5.96 -10.55
C GLU A 90 20.79 -5.07 -11.68
N ARG A 91 19.99 -4.04 -11.34
CA ARG A 91 19.34 -3.19 -12.35
C ARG A 91 20.35 -2.44 -13.24
N SER A 92 21.38 -1.83 -12.62
CA SER A 92 22.42 -1.10 -13.36
C SER A 92 23.13 -1.97 -14.37
N ARG A 93 23.35 -3.25 -14.04
CA ARG A 93 23.98 -4.23 -14.94
C ARG A 93 23.15 -4.47 -16.21
N TYR A 94 21.81 -4.53 -16.09
CA TYR A 94 20.94 -4.88 -17.23
C TYR A 94 20.35 -3.67 -17.92
N PHE A 95 19.99 -2.62 -17.16
CA PHE A 95 19.23 -1.47 -17.65
C PHE A 95 20.05 -0.17 -17.68
N GLY A 96 21.31 -0.19 -17.19
CA GLY A 96 22.16 0.99 -17.04
C GLY A 96 21.91 1.75 -15.74
N LYS A 97 22.99 2.30 -15.16
CA LYS A 97 22.99 2.93 -13.84
C LYS A 97 22.10 4.17 -13.74
N ASP A 98 21.99 4.94 -14.81
CA ASP A 98 21.25 6.21 -14.87
C ASP A 98 19.75 6.01 -15.24
N GLY A 99 19.34 4.79 -15.61
CA GLY A 99 17.94 4.47 -15.90
C GLY A 99 17.06 4.56 -14.64
N LYS A 100 15.78 4.84 -14.86
CA LYS A 100 14.79 4.95 -13.77
C LYS A 100 14.13 3.58 -13.49
N PRO A 101 14.07 3.10 -12.22
CA PRO A 101 13.27 1.94 -11.87
C PRO A 101 11.77 2.27 -11.94
N ASP A 102 10.92 1.23 -11.97
CA ASP A 102 9.47 1.39 -12.07
C ASP A 102 8.78 1.88 -10.77
N GLY A 103 9.54 2.15 -9.73
CA GLY A 103 9.03 2.62 -8.45
C GLY A 103 8.30 1.57 -7.60
N SER A 104 8.18 0.31 -8.06
CA SER A 104 7.37 -0.71 -7.37
C SER A 104 7.91 -1.12 -6.01
N LEU A 105 9.23 -1.12 -5.80
CA LEU A 105 9.90 -1.66 -4.61
C LEU A 105 10.65 -0.61 -3.79
N SER A 106 10.82 0.60 -4.33
CA SER A 106 11.40 1.75 -3.63
C SER A 106 11.13 3.04 -4.41
N SER A 107 11.38 4.19 -3.79
CA SER A 107 11.31 5.50 -4.44
C SER A 107 12.64 5.91 -5.10
N ALA A 108 13.55 4.99 -5.36
CA ALA A 108 14.82 5.28 -6.01
C ALA A 108 14.62 5.98 -7.36
N THR A 109 15.32 7.08 -7.58
CA THR A 109 15.25 7.86 -8.82
C THR A 109 16.12 7.28 -9.93
N THR A 110 17.12 6.46 -9.56
CA THR A 110 18.02 5.80 -10.52
C THR A 110 18.20 4.31 -10.20
N ASN A 111 18.55 3.52 -11.24
CA ASN A 111 18.92 2.12 -11.03
C ASN A 111 20.13 1.99 -10.09
N LEU A 112 21.08 2.92 -10.15
CA LEU A 112 22.25 2.91 -9.28
C LEU A 112 21.87 3.04 -7.80
N SER A 113 21.05 4.02 -7.45
CA SER A 113 20.57 4.20 -6.06
C SER A 113 19.83 2.95 -5.57
N SER A 114 18.92 2.41 -6.41
CA SER A 114 18.21 1.16 -6.12
C SER A 114 19.20 0.01 -5.84
N ASP A 115 20.18 -0.19 -6.71
CA ASP A 115 21.14 -1.29 -6.58
C ASP A 115 22.06 -1.11 -5.38
N LEU A 116 22.52 0.10 -5.09
CA LEU A 116 23.34 0.39 -3.90
C LEU A 116 22.57 -0.02 -2.64
N TYR A 117 21.29 0.29 -2.54
CA TYR A 117 20.48 -0.07 -1.38
C TYR A 117 20.27 -1.59 -1.29
N PHE A 118 19.68 -2.20 -2.32
CA PHE A 118 19.34 -3.63 -2.25
C PHE A 118 20.56 -4.55 -2.18
N ARG A 119 21.65 -4.16 -2.82
CA ARG A 119 22.92 -4.88 -2.72
C ARG A 119 23.51 -4.73 -1.31
N GLY A 120 23.45 -3.55 -0.73
CA GLY A 120 23.85 -3.32 0.67
C GLY A 120 23.06 -4.17 1.66
N VAL A 121 21.73 -4.31 1.45
CA VAL A 121 20.85 -5.22 2.23
C VAL A 121 21.30 -6.68 2.08
N ARG A 122 21.59 -7.11 0.84
CA ARG A 122 22.03 -8.45 0.54
C ARG A 122 23.41 -8.75 1.13
N ASP A 123 24.38 -7.88 0.89
CA ASP A 123 25.78 -8.09 1.32
C ASP A 123 25.92 -8.07 2.85
N ALA A 124 24.98 -7.38 3.55
CA ALA A 124 24.85 -7.43 5.00
C ALA A 124 24.15 -8.70 5.52
N GLY A 125 23.61 -9.55 4.65
CA GLY A 125 22.83 -10.72 5.03
C GLY A 125 21.57 -10.40 5.83
N THR A 126 20.94 -9.23 5.57
CA THR A 126 19.82 -8.74 6.37
C THR A 126 18.62 -9.68 6.29
N VAL A 127 18.21 -10.07 5.08
CA VAL A 127 17.04 -10.94 4.88
C VAL A 127 17.33 -12.36 5.31
N GLU A 128 18.53 -12.85 5.09
CA GLU A 128 19.02 -14.15 5.56
C GLU A 128 18.86 -14.28 7.08
N LYS A 129 19.30 -13.27 7.82
CA LYS A 129 19.15 -13.20 9.29
C LYS A 129 17.70 -13.17 9.73
N LEU A 130 16.81 -12.48 8.98
CA LEU A 130 15.38 -12.42 9.27
C LEU A 130 14.69 -13.76 9.01
N VAL A 131 15.01 -14.44 7.91
CA VAL A 131 14.49 -15.77 7.58
C VAL A 131 14.94 -16.81 8.60
N ALA A 132 16.15 -16.68 9.16
CA ALA A 132 16.67 -17.59 10.20
C ALA A 132 15.93 -17.45 11.55
N LYS A 133 15.32 -16.29 11.83
CA LYS A 133 14.58 -16.09 13.08
C LYS A 133 13.38 -17.05 13.19
N PRO A 134 13.14 -17.63 14.37
CA PRO A 134 11.94 -18.43 14.62
C PRO A 134 10.70 -17.52 14.78
N ALA A 135 9.50 -18.06 14.50
CA ALA A 135 8.25 -17.43 14.87
C ALA A 135 8.12 -17.31 16.41
N PRO A 136 7.40 -16.32 16.94
CA PRO A 136 6.62 -15.30 16.23
C PRO A 136 7.43 -14.06 15.80
N VAL A 137 8.71 -13.96 16.15
CA VAL A 137 9.58 -12.81 15.82
C VAL A 137 9.99 -12.83 14.35
N GLY A 138 10.30 -14.02 13.80
CA GLY A 138 10.52 -14.25 12.37
C GLY A 138 9.29 -14.85 11.68
N ALA A 139 9.42 -15.10 10.39
CA ALA A 139 8.38 -15.73 9.58
C ALA A 139 8.12 -17.20 10.04
N SER A 140 6.84 -17.61 9.98
CA SER A 140 6.42 -18.96 10.30
C SER A 140 6.99 -20.01 9.34
N ARG A 141 6.87 -21.28 9.72
CA ARG A 141 7.21 -22.41 8.85
C ARG A 141 6.37 -22.40 7.57
N ASP A 142 5.06 -22.15 7.69
CA ASP A 142 4.13 -22.11 6.56
C ASP A 142 4.52 -21.04 5.54
N SER A 143 4.85 -19.82 6.02
CA SER A 143 5.36 -18.74 5.16
C SER A 143 6.68 -19.11 4.47
N LYS A 144 7.60 -19.73 5.19
CA LYS A 144 8.88 -20.21 4.62
C LYS A 144 8.66 -21.32 3.59
N ASP A 145 7.70 -22.23 3.82
CA ASP A 145 7.32 -23.29 2.87
C ASP A 145 6.70 -22.70 1.60
N LEU A 146 5.83 -21.71 1.72
CA LEU A 146 5.28 -20.97 0.57
C LEU A 146 6.38 -20.32 -0.26
N MET A 147 7.36 -19.64 0.36
CA MET A 147 8.48 -19.00 -0.34
C MET A 147 9.34 -20.04 -1.08
N ARG A 148 9.63 -21.18 -0.45
CA ARG A 148 10.37 -22.29 -1.08
C ARG A 148 9.62 -22.85 -2.29
N GLY A 149 8.31 -23.08 -2.11
CA GLY A 149 7.45 -23.56 -3.17
C GLY A 149 7.36 -22.57 -4.33
N PHE A 150 7.16 -21.28 -4.03
CA PHE A 150 7.05 -20.23 -5.06
C PHE A 150 8.29 -20.20 -5.96
N ALA A 151 9.47 -20.17 -5.38
CA ALA A 151 10.73 -20.20 -6.15
C ALA A 151 10.82 -21.47 -7.02
N ALA A 152 10.47 -22.62 -6.48
CA ALA A 152 10.46 -23.87 -7.23
C ALA A 152 9.46 -23.86 -8.39
N GLY A 153 8.24 -23.30 -8.17
CA GLY A 153 7.20 -23.18 -9.20
C GLY A 153 7.58 -22.23 -10.34
N TYR A 154 8.09 -21.04 -10.01
CA TYR A 154 8.63 -20.10 -11.00
C TYR A 154 9.74 -20.77 -11.85
N ASN A 155 10.70 -21.42 -11.21
CA ASN A 155 11.80 -22.11 -11.89
C ASN A 155 11.34 -23.28 -12.75
N ALA A 156 10.34 -24.02 -12.28
CA ALA A 156 9.76 -25.13 -13.06
C ALA A 156 9.03 -24.62 -14.28
N TRP A 157 8.33 -23.47 -14.17
CA TRP A 157 7.69 -22.81 -15.31
C TRP A 157 8.73 -22.39 -16.35
N LEU A 158 9.80 -21.70 -15.95
CA LEU A 158 10.90 -21.30 -16.84
C LEU A 158 11.56 -22.48 -17.56
N LYS A 159 11.71 -23.63 -16.86
CA LYS A 159 12.30 -24.85 -17.45
C LYS A 159 11.39 -25.49 -18.51
N GLN A 160 10.06 -25.38 -18.34
CA GLN A 160 9.08 -26.13 -19.12
C GLN A 160 8.32 -25.29 -20.16
N ASN A 161 8.49 -23.97 -20.15
CA ASN A 161 7.78 -23.06 -21.05
C ASN A 161 8.74 -22.07 -21.72
N ARG A 162 8.27 -21.44 -22.79
CA ARG A 162 8.99 -20.36 -23.46
C ARG A 162 8.42 -19.01 -23.01
N VAL A 163 9.30 -18.05 -22.79
CA VAL A 163 8.91 -16.66 -22.57
C VAL A 163 8.45 -16.06 -23.88
N THR A 164 7.18 -15.71 -23.97
CA THR A 164 6.56 -15.13 -25.16
C THR A 164 6.35 -13.61 -25.09
N ASP A 165 6.36 -13.06 -23.87
CA ASP A 165 6.18 -11.63 -23.64
C ASP A 165 7.34 -10.85 -24.28
N PRO A 166 7.06 -9.95 -25.25
CA PRO A 166 8.07 -9.19 -25.97
C PRO A 166 8.92 -8.32 -25.05
N LYS A 167 8.45 -7.93 -23.87
CA LYS A 167 9.19 -7.12 -22.89
C LYS A 167 10.47 -7.82 -22.41
N CYS A 168 10.47 -9.15 -22.32
CA CYS A 168 11.61 -9.88 -21.75
C CYS A 168 11.99 -11.16 -22.49
N LYS A 169 11.42 -11.41 -23.66
CA LYS A 169 11.78 -12.56 -24.50
C LYS A 169 13.27 -12.54 -24.83
N GLY A 170 13.99 -13.58 -24.43
CA GLY A 170 15.43 -13.70 -24.65
C GLY A 170 16.32 -12.81 -23.78
N ALA A 171 15.77 -12.17 -22.77
CA ALA A 171 16.53 -11.28 -21.89
C ALA A 171 17.32 -12.05 -20.82
N ASP A 172 18.59 -11.70 -20.63
CA ASP A 172 19.53 -12.35 -19.71
C ASP A 172 19.16 -12.22 -18.23
N TRP A 173 18.31 -11.23 -17.91
CA TRP A 173 17.83 -11.02 -16.56
C TRP A 173 16.65 -11.93 -16.20
N VAL A 174 16.05 -12.64 -17.16
CA VAL A 174 15.03 -13.67 -16.92
C VAL A 174 15.72 -14.98 -16.57
N LYS A 175 15.98 -15.20 -15.29
CA LYS A 175 16.75 -16.32 -14.80
C LYS A 175 16.10 -16.97 -13.56
N ARG A 176 16.61 -18.15 -13.20
CA ARG A 176 16.17 -18.86 -11.98
C ARG A 176 16.32 -18.01 -10.74
N ILE A 177 15.45 -18.26 -9.76
CA ILE A 177 15.42 -17.59 -8.47
C ILE A 177 15.60 -18.59 -7.33
N GLU A 178 15.99 -18.07 -6.18
CA GLU A 178 16.13 -18.80 -4.92
C GLU A 178 15.00 -18.42 -3.95
N PRO A 179 14.70 -19.23 -2.94
CA PRO A 179 13.73 -18.85 -1.89
C PRO A 179 14.05 -17.53 -1.21
N LEU A 180 15.33 -17.19 -1.08
CA LEU A 180 15.80 -15.91 -0.53
C LEU A 180 15.42 -14.72 -1.43
N ASP A 181 15.31 -14.89 -2.74
CA ASP A 181 14.85 -13.81 -3.62
C ASP A 181 13.38 -13.49 -3.38
N VAL A 182 12.56 -14.52 -3.13
CA VAL A 182 11.15 -14.33 -2.74
C VAL A 182 11.05 -13.62 -1.39
N ALA A 183 11.90 -14.01 -0.42
CA ALA A 183 11.98 -13.34 0.87
C ALA A 183 12.45 -11.88 0.74
N ARG A 184 13.43 -11.58 -0.14
CA ARG A 184 13.90 -10.20 -0.43
C ARG A 184 12.82 -9.37 -1.10
N MET A 185 11.99 -9.95 -1.96
CA MET A 185 10.82 -9.28 -2.52
C MET A 185 9.83 -8.90 -1.42
N GLY A 186 9.50 -9.83 -0.52
CA GLY A 186 8.67 -9.55 0.66
C GLY A 186 9.26 -8.47 1.54
N PHE A 187 10.57 -8.51 1.81
CA PHE A 187 11.28 -7.47 2.57
C PHE A 187 11.17 -6.09 1.91
N ALA A 188 11.35 -5.99 0.60
CA ALA A 188 11.23 -4.73 -0.13
C ALA A 188 9.82 -4.10 0.03
N VAL A 189 8.77 -4.92 0.01
CA VAL A 189 7.39 -4.48 0.29
C VAL A 189 7.25 -4.00 1.74
N GLN A 190 7.86 -4.68 2.71
CA GLN A 190 7.79 -4.27 4.12
C GLN A 190 8.42 -2.89 4.36
N VAL A 191 9.58 -2.62 3.79
CA VAL A 191 10.32 -1.36 4.01
C VAL A 191 9.91 -0.24 3.05
N LEU A 192 8.93 -0.46 2.17
CA LEU A 192 8.53 0.50 1.14
C LEU A 192 8.13 1.86 1.71
N GLY A 193 7.42 1.88 2.84
CA GLY A 193 7.03 3.11 3.54
C GLY A 193 8.13 3.72 4.41
N GLY A 194 9.21 2.99 4.66
CA GLY A 194 10.34 3.35 5.52
C GLY A 194 11.63 3.59 4.74
N GLN A 195 12.60 2.68 4.86
CA GLN A 195 13.89 2.77 4.15
C GLN A 195 13.71 2.85 2.63
N GLY A 196 12.68 2.24 2.07
CA GLY A 196 12.35 2.30 0.64
C GLY A 196 12.13 3.72 0.12
N ARG A 197 11.66 4.66 0.98
CA ARG A 197 11.53 6.10 0.65
C ARG A 197 12.85 6.85 0.70
N ALA A 198 13.86 6.33 1.39
CA ALA A 198 15.14 6.99 1.65
C ALA A 198 16.29 6.44 0.81
N VAL A 199 16.02 5.60 -0.18
CA VAL A 199 17.05 4.88 -0.94
C VAL A 199 18.10 5.81 -1.55
N ASP A 200 17.68 6.91 -2.18
CA ASP A 200 18.60 7.92 -2.73
C ASP A 200 19.40 8.61 -1.63
N GLY A 201 18.76 8.94 -0.50
CA GLY A 201 19.41 9.55 0.65
C GLY A 201 20.43 8.61 1.32
N ILE A 202 20.15 7.31 1.38
CA ILE A 202 21.09 6.29 1.88
C ILE A 202 22.29 6.16 0.93
N ALA A 203 22.04 6.14 -0.38
CA ALA A 203 23.08 6.04 -1.40
C ALA A 203 23.98 7.28 -1.50
N ALA A 204 23.44 8.46 -1.19
CA ALA A 204 24.14 9.74 -1.27
C ALA A 204 24.82 10.16 0.04
N ALA A 205 24.52 9.52 1.17
CA ALA A 205 25.06 9.91 2.48
C ALA A 205 26.59 9.75 2.53
N ALA A 206 27.28 10.86 2.74
CA ALA A 206 28.74 10.90 2.87
C ALA A 206 29.15 12.00 3.84
N PRO A 207 30.23 11.81 4.63
CA PRO A 207 30.76 12.84 5.50
C PRO A 207 31.20 14.06 4.67
N PRO A 208 31.11 15.27 5.21
CA PRO A 208 31.52 16.48 4.49
C PRO A 208 33.00 16.45 4.13
N ALA A 209 33.35 16.92 2.93
CA ALA A 209 34.72 17.18 2.59
C ALA A 209 35.28 18.28 3.51
N ALA A 210 36.58 18.25 3.80
CA ALA A 210 37.23 19.12 4.78
C ALA A 210 36.97 20.63 4.54
N ALA A 211 36.75 21.04 3.27
CA ALA A 211 36.57 22.43 2.86
C ALA A 211 35.09 22.85 2.61
N SER A 212 34.09 21.97 2.80
CA SER A 212 32.69 22.30 2.48
C SER A 212 31.95 22.84 3.70
N GLU A 213 31.48 24.07 3.62
CA GLU A 213 30.48 24.62 4.54
C GLU A 213 29.10 24.14 4.09
N ARG A 214 28.58 23.14 4.76
CA ARG A 214 27.22 22.68 4.56
C ARG A 214 26.33 23.19 5.68
N HIS A 215 25.22 23.83 5.34
CA HIS A 215 24.28 24.40 6.30
C HIS A 215 23.25 23.39 6.75
N ALA A 216 22.76 23.52 7.98
CA ALA A 216 21.66 22.74 8.49
C ALA A 216 20.37 23.04 7.70
N PRO A 217 19.43 22.06 7.57
CA PRO A 217 18.15 22.28 6.91
C PRO A 217 17.33 23.41 7.57
N ASP A 218 16.62 24.20 6.75
CA ASP A 218 15.67 25.20 7.21
C ASP A 218 14.42 24.50 7.76
N PRO A 219 14.05 24.71 9.04
CA PRO A 219 12.93 24.01 9.66
C PRO A 219 11.59 24.25 8.96
N ALA A 220 11.29 25.47 8.50
CA ALA A 220 10.01 25.78 7.88
C ALA A 220 9.86 25.14 6.49
N LYS A 221 10.93 25.14 5.69
CA LYS A 221 10.97 24.44 4.39
C LYS A 221 10.87 22.92 4.60
N THR A 222 11.61 22.39 5.57
CA THR A 222 11.60 20.96 5.90
C THR A 222 10.24 20.48 6.39
N GLY A 223 9.52 21.27 7.17
CA GLY A 223 8.17 20.96 7.63
C GLY A 223 7.17 20.84 6.47
N ARG A 224 7.25 21.74 5.48
CA ARG A 224 6.42 21.66 4.27
C ARG A 224 6.77 20.43 3.42
N ALA A 225 8.06 20.23 3.15
CA ALA A 225 8.54 19.07 2.40
C ALA A 225 8.16 17.73 3.07
N ALA A 226 8.24 17.65 4.39
CA ALA A 226 7.80 16.46 5.14
C ALA A 226 6.30 16.20 4.99
N ARG A 227 5.48 17.26 5.01
CA ARG A 227 4.02 17.13 4.79
C ARG A 227 3.71 16.63 3.39
N GLU A 228 4.33 17.19 2.37
CA GLU A 228 4.15 16.76 0.97
C GLU A 228 4.61 15.31 0.78
N LEU A 229 5.80 14.96 1.24
CA LEU A 229 6.35 13.61 1.13
C LEU A 229 5.50 12.53 1.81
N LEU A 230 4.89 12.84 2.96
CA LEU A 230 4.10 11.90 3.74
C LEU A 230 2.59 12.03 3.49
N SER A 231 2.17 12.96 2.64
CA SER A 231 0.78 13.05 2.18
C SER A 231 0.37 11.77 1.45
N THR A 232 -0.86 11.36 1.67
CA THR A 232 -1.50 10.28 0.92
C THR A 232 -2.43 10.81 -0.18
N GLU A 233 -2.59 12.13 -0.27
CA GLU A 233 -3.52 12.77 -1.21
C GLU A 233 -3.04 12.67 -2.66
N ASP A 234 -1.75 12.92 -2.90
CA ASP A 234 -1.12 12.89 -4.23
C ASP A 234 -0.24 11.65 -4.46
N ALA A 235 -0.38 10.63 -3.60
CA ALA A 235 0.46 9.44 -3.68
C ALA A 235 0.06 8.55 -4.87
N ASP A 236 1.07 7.92 -5.51
CA ASP A 236 0.90 6.88 -6.53
C ASP A 236 0.18 5.62 -6.01
N MET A 237 -0.32 5.64 -4.78
CA MET A 237 -1.08 4.58 -4.15
C MET A 237 -2.17 5.17 -3.28
N GLY A 238 -3.34 4.60 -3.42
CA GLY A 238 -4.48 4.94 -2.60
C GLY A 238 -5.43 3.77 -2.50
N SER A 239 -6.57 3.97 -1.90
CA SER A 239 -7.62 2.95 -1.83
C SER A 239 -8.91 3.55 -1.29
N ASN A 240 -10.03 2.89 -1.58
CA ASN A 240 -11.25 3.01 -0.80
C ASN A 240 -11.63 1.64 -0.26
N ALA A 241 -12.09 1.56 0.97
CA ALA A 241 -12.70 0.36 1.49
C ALA A 241 -13.82 0.70 2.47
N VAL A 242 -14.94 -0.01 2.37
CA VAL A 242 -16.04 0.08 3.33
C VAL A 242 -16.52 -1.31 3.71
N ALA A 243 -16.75 -1.51 5.00
CA ALA A 243 -17.44 -2.67 5.53
C ALA A 243 -18.74 -2.23 6.23
N PHE A 244 -19.85 -2.86 5.86
CA PHE A 244 -21.16 -2.66 6.47
C PHE A 244 -21.48 -3.81 7.41
N SER A 245 -21.95 -3.49 8.61
CA SER A 245 -22.45 -4.49 9.55
C SER A 245 -23.82 -5.02 9.15
N GLY A 246 -24.17 -6.20 9.66
CA GLY A 246 -25.47 -6.82 9.43
C GLY A 246 -26.68 -5.97 9.78
N ARG A 247 -26.50 -4.95 10.63
CA ARG A 247 -27.56 -4.00 10.99
C ARG A 247 -28.07 -3.18 9.80
N THR A 248 -27.23 -2.97 8.79
CA THR A 248 -27.54 -2.14 7.62
C THR A 248 -27.86 -2.95 6.38
N THR A 249 -27.69 -4.27 6.42
CA THR A 249 -27.85 -5.16 5.26
C THR A 249 -29.22 -5.84 5.22
N ALA A 250 -29.62 -6.30 4.03
CA ALA A 250 -30.91 -6.94 3.81
C ALA A 250 -31.07 -8.30 4.50
N ASN A 251 -29.97 -8.97 4.81
CA ASN A 251 -29.99 -10.34 5.32
C ASN A 251 -29.26 -10.52 6.66
N GLY A 252 -28.89 -9.44 7.32
CA GLY A 252 -28.19 -9.48 8.61
C GLY A 252 -26.72 -9.92 8.56
N ARG A 253 -26.12 -10.04 7.35
CA ARG A 253 -24.73 -10.45 7.14
C ARG A 253 -23.88 -9.26 6.73
N GLY A 254 -22.57 -9.28 7.01
CA GLY A 254 -21.69 -8.22 6.61
C GLY A 254 -21.55 -8.09 5.09
N LEU A 255 -21.16 -6.89 4.63
CA LEU A 255 -20.80 -6.61 3.25
C LEU A 255 -19.47 -5.87 3.22
N LEU A 256 -18.64 -6.13 2.21
CA LEU A 256 -17.38 -5.44 1.98
C LEU A 256 -17.30 -4.95 0.53
N LEU A 257 -16.97 -3.68 0.34
CA LEU A 257 -16.45 -3.14 -0.92
C LEU A 257 -15.00 -2.73 -0.70
N GLY A 258 -14.08 -3.29 -1.49
CA GLY A 258 -12.67 -2.92 -1.50
C GLY A 258 -12.26 -2.47 -2.89
N ASN A 259 -11.58 -1.32 -2.96
CA ASN A 259 -11.09 -0.73 -4.20
C ASN A 259 -9.69 -0.11 -3.97
N PRO A 260 -8.61 -0.90 -4.02
CA PRO A 260 -7.26 -0.36 -3.99
C PRO A 260 -6.93 0.38 -5.29
N HIS A 261 -6.24 1.51 -5.17
CA HIS A 261 -5.77 2.34 -6.28
C HIS A 261 -4.27 2.14 -6.44
N TYR A 262 -3.88 1.48 -7.52
CA TYR A 262 -2.51 1.07 -7.78
C TYR A 262 -2.11 1.34 -9.23
N PRO A 263 -0.79 1.37 -9.54
CA PRO A 263 -0.33 1.48 -10.92
C PRO A 263 -0.88 0.35 -11.80
N TRP A 264 -1.24 0.69 -13.04
CA TRP A 264 -1.70 -0.28 -14.03
C TRP A 264 -0.54 -0.96 -14.76
N HIS A 265 0.68 -0.49 -14.51
CA HIS A 265 1.93 -1.00 -15.07
C HIS A 265 2.96 -1.28 -13.96
N GLY A 266 4.04 -2.00 -14.29
CA GLY A 266 5.13 -2.30 -13.37
C GLY A 266 4.82 -3.40 -12.36
N GLY A 267 5.65 -3.48 -11.33
CA GLY A 267 5.65 -4.58 -10.36
C GLY A 267 4.62 -4.44 -9.24
N ARG A 268 4.10 -3.22 -9.01
CA ARG A 268 3.14 -2.95 -7.93
C ARG A 268 1.70 -3.16 -8.41
N ARG A 269 1.44 -4.33 -9.02
CA ARG A 269 0.14 -4.75 -9.53
C ARG A 269 -0.41 -5.90 -8.72
N PHE A 270 -1.74 -6.00 -8.66
CA PHE A 270 -2.41 -7.20 -8.17
C PHE A 270 -2.52 -8.26 -9.28
N TRP A 271 -2.54 -9.49 -8.85
CA TRP A 271 -2.86 -10.69 -9.62
C TRP A 271 -3.92 -11.48 -8.86
N GLN A 272 -5.00 -11.88 -9.52
CA GLN A 272 -6.13 -12.55 -8.88
C GLN A 272 -5.96 -14.06 -8.88
N SER A 273 -6.26 -14.72 -7.75
CA SER A 273 -6.26 -16.19 -7.63
C SER A 273 -7.17 -16.71 -6.53
N GLN A 274 -7.39 -18.02 -6.53
CA GLN A 274 -7.87 -18.76 -5.35
C GLN A 274 -6.80 -19.77 -4.93
N GLN A 275 -6.55 -19.86 -3.64
CA GLN A 275 -5.56 -20.74 -3.03
C GLN A 275 -6.26 -21.71 -2.07
N THR A 276 -6.06 -23.02 -2.27
CA THR A 276 -6.76 -24.05 -1.51
C THR A 276 -5.81 -25.15 -1.03
N ILE A 277 -5.81 -25.37 0.28
CA ILE A 277 -5.31 -26.60 0.92
C ILE A 277 -6.57 -27.25 1.54
N PRO A 278 -7.04 -28.40 1.04
CA PRO A 278 -8.28 -29.01 1.51
C PRO A 278 -8.30 -29.21 3.02
N GLY A 279 -9.35 -28.70 3.67
CA GLY A 279 -9.50 -28.77 5.14
C GLY A 279 -8.77 -27.71 5.93
N GLU A 280 -7.84 -26.94 5.33
CA GLU A 280 -6.99 -25.98 6.05
C GLU A 280 -7.13 -24.53 5.53
N LEU A 281 -7.03 -24.33 4.22
CA LEU A 281 -7.06 -23.01 3.59
C LEU A 281 -7.97 -23.04 2.36
N ASN A 282 -8.84 -22.04 2.23
CA ASN A 282 -9.57 -21.77 0.99
C ASN A 282 -9.85 -20.27 0.92
N VAL A 283 -9.05 -19.53 0.15
CA VAL A 283 -9.07 -18.07 0.06
C VAL A 283 -9.00 -17.64 -1.39
N SER A 284 -9.79 -16.62 -1.77
CA SER A 284 -9.78 -16.00 -3.10
C SER A 284 -9.56 -14.51 -2.97
N GLY A 285 -8.83 -13.92 -3.92
CA GLY A 285 -8.58 -12.47 -3.93
C GLY A 285 -7.37 -12.07 -4.77
N GLY A 286 -6.85 -10.88 -4.50
CA GLY A 286 -5.68 -10.29 -5.15
C GLY A 286 -4.42 -10.44 -4.31
N SER A 287 -3.34 -10.83 -4.97
CA SER A 287 -1.98 -10.85 -4.44
C SER A 287 -1.14 -9.80 -5.16
N LEU A 288 -0.31 -9.04 -4.48
CA LEU A 288 0.73 -8.26 -5.16
C LEU A 288 1.66 -9.21 -5.91
N VAL A 289 2.03 -8.86 -7.13
CA VAL A 289 2.91 -9.69 -7.97
C VAL A 289 4.23 -9.94 -7.24
N GLY A 290 4.61 -11.21 -7.13
CA GLY A 290 5.78 -11.66 -6.37
C GLY A 290 5.48 -12.10 -4.94
N THR A 291 4.24 -11.92 -4.44
CA THR A 291 3.82 -12.48 -3.15
C THR A 291 3.17 -13.86 -3.32
N SER A 292 3.34 -14.71 -2.32
CA SER A 292 2.81 -16.09 -2.34
C SER A 292 1.48 -16.27 -1.63
N VAL A 293 0.90 -15.20 -1.09
CA VAL A 293 -0.33 -15.17 -0.30
C VAL A 293 -1.35 -14.21 -0.93
N VAL A 294 -2.63 -14.38 -0.61
CA VAL A 294 -3.68 -13.41 -0.94
C VAL A 294 -3.63 -12.26 0.05
N ASN A 295 -3.33 -11.05 -0.43
CA ASN A 295 -3.24 -9.85 0.42
C ASN A 295 -4.61 -9.22 0.69
N ILE A 296 -5.46 -9.13 -0.34
CA ILE A 296 -6.82 -8.59 -0.26
C ILE A 296 -7.78 -9.64 -0.78
N GLY A 297 -8.78 -10.04 0.00
CA GLY A 297 -9.63 -11.13 -0.45
C GLY A 297 -10.77 -11.50 0.49
N PHE A 298 -11.24 -12.72 0.30
CA PHE A 298 -12.34 -13.29 1.05
C PHE A 298 -12.24 -14.81 1.10
N ASN A 299 -12.93 -15.38 2.08
CA ASN A 299 -13.17 -16.81 2.19
C ASN A 299 -14.67 -17.08 2.49
N GLY A 300 -15.02 -18.27 2.89
CA GLY A 300 -16.41 -18.63 3.21
C GLY A 300 -17.04 -17.84 4.37
N ASN A 301 -16.26 -17.12 5.16
CA ASN A 301 -16.68 -16.52 6.43
C ASN A 301 -16.38 -15.03 6.55
N VAL A 302 -15.30 -14.55 5.98
CA VAL A 302 -14.80 -13.18 6.14
C VAL A 302 -14.27 -12.64 4.82
N ALA A 303 -14.39 -11.32 4.62
CA ALA A 303 -13.76 -10.58 3.54
C ALA A 303 -13.00 -9.40 4.14
N TRP A 304 -11.87 -9.06 3.53
CA TRP A 304 -11.03 -7.94 3.96
C TRP A 304 -10.43 -7.20 2.76
N SER A 305 -10.16 -5.93 2.99
CA SER A 305 -9.39 -5.08 2.09
C SER A 305 -8.40 -4.25 2.89
N HIS A 306 -7.40 -3.73 2.19
CA HIS A 306 -6.45 -2.79 2.77
C HIS A 306 -6.60 -1.41 2.14
N THR A 307 -6.33 -0.38 2.93
CA THR A 307 -6.13 0.98 2.45
C THR A 307 -4.76 1.47 2.91
N VAL A 308 -4.07 2.26 2.09
CA VAL A 308 -2.83 2.90 2.54
C VAL A 308 -3.14 3.78 3.74
N ALA A 309 -2.38 3.60 4.81
CA ALA A 309 -2.61 4.27 6.07
C ALA A 309 -1.73 5.53 6.22
N THR A 310 -2.18 6.47 7.04
CA THR A 310 -1.46 7.71 7.35
C THR A 310 -0.37 7.53 8.40
N GLY A 311 -0.27 6.37 9.04
CA GLY A 311 0.74 6.11 10.05
C GLY A 311 2.15 6.21 9.49
N THR A 312 3.00 7.04 10.13
CA THR A 312 4.39 7.26 9.71
C THR A 312 5.26 6.08 10.13
N THR A 313 5.70 5.27 9.16
CA THR A 313 6.41 3.99 9.38
C THR A 313 7.89 4.13 9.73
N LEU A 314 8.40 5.35 9.82
CA LEU A 314 9.79 5.66 10.12
C LEU A 314 9.88 6.85 11.09
N ASN A 315 11.03 7.01 11.71
CA ASN A 315 11.45 8.27 12.32
C ASN A 315 12.93 8.50 12.06
N LEU A 316 13.38 9.72 12.29
CA LEU A 316 14.78 10.10 12.21
C LEU A 316 15.36 10.32 13.60
N HIS A 317 16.69 10.13 13.70
CA HIS A 317 17.51 10.57 14.83
C HIS A 317 18.54 11.56 14.29
N GLN A 318 18.54 12.77 14.83
CA GLN A 318 19.62 13.74 14.60
C GLN A 318 20.80 13.34 15.47
N LEU A 319 21.94 13.12 14.83
CA LEU A 319 23.19 12.72 15.50
C LEU A 319 24.01 13.96 15.80
N THR A 320 24.53 14.08 17.01
CA THR A 320 25.60 14.98 17.35
C THR A 320 26.92 14.29 17.04
N LEU A 321 27.71 14.83 16.12
CA LEU A 321 28.96 14.20 15.68
C LEU A 321 30.14 14.54 16.60
N ASP A 322 31.10 13.60 16.65
CA ASP A 322 32.36 13.82 17.31
C ASP A 322 33.18 14.89 16.53
N PRO A 323 33.62 15.98 17.15
CA PRO A 323 34.40 17.00 16.46
C PRO A 323 35.70 16.47 15.83
N ALA A 324 36.26 15.39 16.36
CA ALA A 324 37.50 14.78 15.88
C ALA A 324 37.29 13.78 14.74
N ASP A 325 36.08 13.18 14.63
CA ASP A 325 35.74 12.18 13.60
C ASP A 325 34.29 12.33 13.15
N PRO A 326 33.99 12.92 11.97
CA PRO A 326 32.63 13.09 11.48
C PRO A 326 31.91 11.75 11.15
N THR A 327 32.61 10.63 11.26
CA THR A 327 32.02 9.28 11.15
C THR A 327 31.80 8.59 12.50
N ALA A 328 31.94 9.35 13.60
CA ALA A 328 31.56 8.99 14.95
C ALA A 328 30.49 9.95 15.47
N TYR A 329 29.61 9.49 16.33
CA TYR A 329 28.54 10.30 16.93
C TYR A 329 28.52 10.09 18.45
N LEU A 330 28.04 11.06 19.17
CA LEU A 330 27.99 11.05 20.63
C LEU A 330 26.67 10.46 21.12
N VAL A 331 26.73 9.58 22.12
CA VAL A 331 25.59 9.08 22.89
C VAL A 331 25.92 9.24 24.38
N ASP A 332 25.15 10.03 25.08
CA ASP A 332 25.43 10.44 26.48
C ASP A 332 26.89 10.89 26.67
N GLY A 333 27.37 11.70 25.73
CA GLY A 333 28.72 12.25 25.72
C GLY A 333 29.84 11.26 25.33
N LYS A 334 29.49 10.01 24.99
CA LYS A 334 30.48 8.98 24.59
C LYS A 334 30.46 8.78 23.07
N PRO A 335 31.62 8.74 22.41
CA PRO A 335 31.69 8.54 20.96
C PRO A 335 31.38 7.07 20.57
N GLU A 336 30.54 6.90 19.56
CA GLU A 336 30.25 5.65 18.89
C GLU A 336 30.59 5.77 17.40
N LYS A 337 31.32 4.80 16.86
CA LYS A 337 31.68 4.78 15.44
C LYS A 337 30.55 4.24 14.59
N MET A 338 30.30 4.89 13.46
CA MET A 338 29.40 4.38 12.43
C MET A 338 29.99 3.13 11.78
N THR A 339 29.15 2.12 11.54
CA THR A 339 29.54 0.98 10.74
C THR A 339 29.59 1.35 9.26
N ARG A 340 30.73 1.13 8.61
CA ARG A 340 30.91 1.38 7.17
C ARG A 340 30.59 0.10 6.37
N ARG A 341 29.81 0.25 5.31
CA ARG A 341 29.49 -0.82 4.36
C ARG A 341 29.87 -0.38 2.96
N THR A 342 30.92 -0.94 2.41
CA THR A 342 31.30 -0.67 1.02
C THR A 342 30.48 -1.54 0.08
N VAL A 343 29.74 -0.93 -0.82
CA VAL A 343 28.88 -1.58 -1.80
C VAL A 343 29.37 -1.29 -3.19
N THR A 344 29.60 -2.35 -3.98
CA THR A 344 30.03 -2.24 -5.38
C THR A 344 28.94 -2.75 -6.31
N VAL A 345 28.49 -1.91 -7.20
CA VAL A 345 27.41 -2.18 -8.17
C VAL A 345 28.00 -2.36 -9.57
N PRO A 346 27.82 -3.52 -10.21
CA PRO A 346 28.17 -3.69 -11.61
C PRO A 346 27.28 -2.82 -12.50
N ASP A 347 27.87 -2.15 -13.47
CA ASP A 347 27.12 -1.38 -14.47
C ASP A 347 27.19 -1.99 -15.87
N LYS A 348 26.20 -1.71 -16.70
CA LYS A 348 26.10 -2.14 -18.08
C LYS A 348 27.30 -1.69 -18.95
N SER A 349 27.92 -0.56 -18.60
CA SER A 349 29.14 -0.03 -19.24
C SER A 349 30.39 -0.89 -18.99
N GLY A 350 30.33 -1.84 -18.05
CA GLY A 350 31.48 -2.62 -17.58
C GLY A 350 32.28 -1.99 -16.46
N THR A 351 32.05 -0.70 -16.14
CA THR A 351 32.75 -0.02 -15.05
C THR A 351 31.90 -0.04 -13.77
N PRO A 352 32.29 -0.79 -12.72
CA PRO A 352 31.52 -0.86 -11.49
C PRO A 352 31.55 0.47 -10.71
N VAL A 353 30.48 0.77 -9.99
CA VAL A 353 30.38 1.93 -9.11
C VAL A 353 30.44 1.47 -7.68
N THR A 354 31.38 2.03 -6.89
CA THR A 354 31.52 1.72 -5.46
C THR A 354 31.14 2.93 -4.62
N ARG A 355 30.38 2.69 -3.54
CA ARG A 355 29.98 3.69 -2.54
C ARG A 355 30.09 3.08 -1.15
N THR A 356 30.39 3.95 -0.15
CA THR A 356 30.34 3.57 1.27
C THR A 356 29.05 4.07 1.87
N GLN A 357 28.28 3.20 2.48
CA GLN A 357 27.12 3.50 3.31
C GLN A 357 27.52 3.51 4.79
N TYR A 358 26.88 4.36 5.56
CA TYR A 358 27.15 4.52 6.98
C TYR A 358 25.92 4.13 7.81
N TRP A 359 26.15 3.33 8.85
CA TRP A 359 25.09 2.77 9.69
C TRP A 359 25.37 3.04 11.15
N THR A 360 24.32 3.37 11.90
CA THR A 360 24.36 3.64 13.33
C THR A 360 23.50 2.61 14.08
N ARG A 361 23.45 2.71 15.41
CA ARG A 361 22.50 1.94 16.22
C ARG A 361 21.03 2.20 15.84
N TYR A 362 20.72 3.35 15.25
CA TYR A 362 19.38 3.76 14.85
C TYR A 362 18.99 3.30 13.44
N GLY A 363 19.96 2.97 12.60
CA GLY A 363 19.78 2.60 11.22
C GLY A 363 20.76 3.30 10.27
N PRO A 364 20.47 3.33 8.94
CA PRO A 364 21.35 4.00 7.97
C PRO A 364 21.35 5.50 8.14
N VAL A 365 22.53 6.11 7.91
CA VAL A 365 22.64 7.56 7.74
C VAL A 365 22.05 7.96 6.40
N VAL A 366 21.30 9.05 6.36
CA VAL A 366 20.60 9.55 5.19
C VAL A 366 20.93 11.01 4.90
N ALA A 367 21.09 11.33 3.62
CA ALA A 367 21.30 12.71 3.14
C ALA A 367 19.99 13.40 2.74
N GLY A 368 18.85 12.66 2.79
CA GLY A 368 17.53 13.17 2.46
C GLY A 368 16.46 12.08 2.52
N LEU A 369 15.20 12.49 2.49
CA LEU A 369 14.02 11.65 2.25
C LEU A 369 13.32 12.16 0.99
N GLY A 370 13.26 11.34 -0.06
CA GLY A 370 12.81 11.81 -1.37
C GLY A 370 13.71 12.92 -1.92
N ALA A 371 13.24 13.63 -2.95
CA ALA A 371 13.98 14.73 -3.57
C ALA A 371 13.89 16.02 -2.76
N ASP A 372 12.81 16.24 -2.02
CA ASP A 372 12.40 17.55 -1.51
C ASP A 372 12.71 17.77 -0.03
N LEU A 373 13.18 16.74 0.68
CA LEU A 373 13.53 16.82 2.10
C LEU A 373 15.04 16.53 2.31
N PRO A 374 15.93 17.51 2.08
CA PRO A 374 17.35 17.35 2.28
C PRO A 374 17.69 17.27 3.78
N LEU A 375 18.55 16.33 4.16
CA LEU A 375 19.04 16.08 5.51
C LEU A 375 20.57 16.13 5.51
N THR A 376 21.09 17.34 5.45
CA THR A 376 22.53 17.59 5.20
C THR A 376 23.41 17.01 6.30
N TRP A 377 24.40 16.20 5.93
CA TRP A 377 25.48 15.81 6.80
C TRP A 377 26.51 16.94 6.89
N THR A 378 26.61 17.55 8.07
CA THR A 378 27.54 18.64 8.36
C THR A 378 28.77 18.16 9.17
N LYS A 379 29.65 19.04 9.62
CA LYS A 379 30.74 18.68 10.54
C LYS A 379 30.27 18.28 11.95
N THR A 380 29.08 18.73 12.35
CA THR A 380 28.55 18.53 13.70
C THR A 380 27.28 17.70 13.76
N THR A 381 26.64 17.48 12.61
CA THR A 381 25.29 16.89 12.57
C THR A 381 25.14 15.96 11.37
N ALA A 382 24.49 14.81 11.59
CA ALA A 382 23.99 13.91 10.56
C ALA A 382 22.62 13.35 10.99
N TYR A 383 21.95 12.61 10.11
CA TYR A 383 20.63 12.04 10.38
C TYR A 383 20.63 10.53 10.10
N ALA A 384 20.13 9.76 11.06
CA ALA A 384 19.94 8.31 10.91
C ALA A 384 18.46 7.98 10.83
N LEU A 385 18.09 7.07 9.94
CA LEU A 385 16.71 6.64 9.73
C LEU A 385 16.42 5.35 10.50
N ASN A 386 15.44 5.40 11.40
CA ASN A 386 14.88 4.20 12.03
C ASN A 386 13.64 3.73 11.29
N ASP A 387 13.66 2.48 10.85
CA ASP A 387 12.53 1.80 10.23
C ASP A 387 12.32 0.44 10.94
N PRO A 388 11.29 0.29 11.77
CA PRO A 388 11.04 -0.96 12.47
C PRO A 388 10.64 -2.10 11.52
N ASN A 389 10.23 -1.81 10.29
CA ASN A 389 9.95 -2.81 9.27
C ASN A 389 11.21 -3.42 8.65
N ALA A 390 12.37 -2.79 8.83
CA ALA A 390 13.66 -3.37 8.41
C ALA A 390 14.04 -4.64 9.19
N VAL A 391 13.33 -4.97 10.25
CA VAL A 391 13.48 -6.21 11.02
C VAL A 391 12.19 -7.06 11.06
N ASN A 392 11.24 -6.76 10.16
CA ASN A 392 9.94 -7.41 10.04
C ASN A 392 9.81 -8.21 8.74
N LEU A 393 9.54 -9.52 8.86
CA LEU A 393 9.24 -10.40 7.71
C LEU A 393 7.95 -11.22 7.98
N ARG A 394 7.03 -10.67 8.79
CA ARG A 394 5.82 -11.36 9.29
C ARG A 394 4.55 -11.03 8.48
N GLY A 395 4.64 -10.18 7.44
CA GLY A 395 3.48 -9.78 6.63
C GLY A 395 2.71 -10.96 6.07
N ASN A 396 3.41 -11.92 5.46
CA ASN A 396 2.77 -13.13 4.92
C ASN A 396 2.05 -13.95 6.00
N ASP A 397 2.52 -13.95 7.23
CA ASP A 397 1.86 -14.67 8.34
C ASP A 397 0.55 -13.99 8.73
N THR A 398 0.51 -12.66 8.67
CA THR A 398 -0.73 -11.90 8.87
C THR A 398 -1.77 -12.27 7.80
N ASP A 399 -1.37 -12.24 6.53
CA ASP A 399 -2.24 -12.57 5.40
C ASP A 399 -2.71 -14.03 5.42
N LEU A 400 -1.83 -14.97 5.80
CA LEU A 400 -2.22 -16.37 6.03
C LEU A 400 -3.26 -16.51 7.14
N GLY A 401 -3.07 -15.75 8.23
CA GLY A 401 -4.05 -15.69 9.32
C GLY A 401 -5.41 -15.17 8.83
N PHE A 402 -5.42 -14.18 7.93
CA PHE A 402 -6.65 -13.70 7.30
C PHE A 402 -7.29 -14.75 6.41
N GLY A 403 -6.50 -15.45 5.60
CA GLY A 403 -7.00 -16.55 4.76
C GLY A 403 -7.68 -17.68 5.56
N LYS A 404 -7.23 -17.92 6.80
CA LYS A 404 -7.77 -18.91 7.74
C LYS A 404 -8.88 -18.37 8.65
N ALA A 405 -9.10 -17.05 8.68
CA ALA A 405 -10.03 -16.40 9.59
C ALA A 405 -11.49 -16.85 9.36
N ARG A 406 -12.25 -16.94 10.44
CA ARG A 406 -13.68 -17.28 10.42
C ARG A 406 -14.57 -16.11 10.83
N SER A 407 -13.97 -15.04 11.32
CA SER A 407 -14.65 -13.83 11.79
C SER A 407 -13.72 -12.62 11.71
N THR A 408 -14.28 -11.42 11.85
CA THR A 408 -13.51 -10.19 12.04
C THR A 408 -12.66 -10.22 13.31
N ALA A 409 -13.08 -10.95 14.34
CA ALA A 409 -12.28 -11.18 15.53
C ALA A 409 -11.01 -12.00 15.27
N ASP A 410 -11.06 -12.96 14.34
CA ASP A 410 -9.89 -13.73 13.91
C ASP A 410 -8.93 -12.87 13.09
N ILE A 411 -9.45 -11.98 12.23
CA ILE A 411 -8.65 -10.95 11.53
C ILE A 411 -7.87 -10.12 12.56
N GLN A 412 -8.56 -9.60 13.59
CA GLN A 412 -7.92 -8.81 14.64
C GLN A 412 -6.91 -9.64 15.44
N ARG A 413 -7.19 -10.92 15.69
CA ARG A 413 -6.25 -11.82 16.35
C ARG A 413 -4.98 -12.00 15.51
N SER A 414 -5.10 -12.21 14.20
CA SER A 414 -3.95 -12.30 13.30
C SER A 414 -3.10 -11.02 13.34
N LEU A 415 -3.73 -9.84 13.25
CA LEU A 415 -3.03 -8.55 13.39
C LEU A 415 -2.25 -8.44 14.70
N ARG A 416 -2.87 -8.84 15.81
CA ARG A 416 -2.29 -8.78 17.14
C ARG A 416 -1.12 -9.77 17.29
N ASP A 417 -1.31 -11.01 16.84
CA ASP A 417 -0.37 -12.09 17.12
C ASP A 417 0.85 -12.07 16.20
N THR A 418 0.72 -11.51 15.00
CA THR A 418 1.82 -11.44 14.02
C THR A 418 2.49 -10.06 13.97
N GLN A 419 1.75 -8.97 14.18
CA GLN A 419 2.25 -7.59 14.04
C GLN A 419 3.12 -7.44 12.78
N GLY A 420 2.58 -7.88 11.64
CA GLY A 420 3.34 -8.03 10.40
C GLY A 420 3.07 -6.98 9.34
N LEU A 421 1.92 -6.27 9.37
CA LEU A 421 1.57 -5.30 8.33
C LEU A 421 2.36 -4.00 8.48
N PRO A 422 2.96 -3.48 7.38
CA PRO A 422 3.84 -2.32 7.49
C PRO A 422 3.12 -0.97 7.39
N TRP A 423 2.27 -0.76 6.38
CA TRP A 423 1.80 0.58 5.99
C TRP A 423 0.33 0.62 5.52
N VAL A 424 -0.49 -0.35 5.96
CA VAL A 424 -1.90 -0.42 5.55
C VAL A 424 -2.86 -0.54 6.73
N ASN A 425 -4.06 0.04 6.59
CA ASN A 425 -5.22 -0.26 7.40
C ASN A 425 -5.85 -1.57 6.95
N THR A 426 -6.59 -2.24 7.82
CA THR A 426 -7.43 -3.39 7.50
C THR A 426 -8.89 -3.02 7.70
N VAL A 427 -9.71 -3.17 6.64
CA VAL A 427 -11.17 -3.05 6.67
C VAL A 427 -11.75 -4.43 6.40
N ALA A 428 -12.64 -4.93 7.26
CA ALA A 428 -13.18 -6.28 7.14
C ALA A 428 -14.67 -6.36 7.52
N ALA A 429 -15.36 -7.31 6.88
CA ALA A 429 -16.71 -7.72 7.25
C ALA A 429 -16.79 -9.24 7.32
N ASP A 430 -17.67 -9.77 8.15
CA ASP A 430 -17.87 -11.21 8.23
C ASP A 430 -19.32 -11.64 8.01
N ARG A 431 -19.46 -12.94 7.79
CA ARG A 431 -20.74 -13.60 7.55
C ARG A 431 -21.70 -13.49 8.74
N ALA A 432 -21.21 -13.28 9.96
CA ALA A 432 -22.03 -13.10 11.15
C ALA A 432 -22.60 -11.68 11.25
N GLY A 433 -22.13 -10.76 10.43
CA GLY A 433 -22.62 -9.38 10.40
C GLY A 433 -21.76 -8.37 11.18
N HIS A 434 -20.53 -8.72 11.50
CA HIS A 434 -19.56 -7.82 12.11
C HIS A 434 -18.80 -7.00 11.08
N SER A 435 -18.46 -5.76 11.44
CA SER A 435 -17.58 -4.87 10.69
C SER A 435 -16.35 -4.51 11.53
N LEU A 436 -15.21 -4.27 10.88
CA LEU A 436 -13.94 -3.93 11.52
C LEU A 436 -13.15 -2.95 10.66
N LEU A 437 -12.65 -1.88 11.29
CA LEU A 437 -11.47 -1.18 10.83
C LEU A 437 -10.38 -1.32 11.90
N SER A 438 -9.15 -1.61 11.47
CA SER A 438 -7.98 -1.63 12.34
C SER A 438 -6.78 -1.02 11.64
N GLN A 439 -6.19 0.01 12.23
CA GLN A 439 -4.92 0.62 11.81
C GLN A 439 -3.75 -0.07 12.52
N SER A 440 -3.71 -1.39 12.48
CA SER A 440 -2.64 -2.19 13.10
C SER A 440 -1.43 -2.31 12.19
N GLN A 441 -0.48 -1.40 12.36
CA GLN A 441 0.74 -1.30 11.57
C GLN A 441 1.97 -1.48 12.46
N VAL A 442 3.11 -1.84 11.85
CA VAL A 442 4.42 -1.78 12.52
C VAL A 442 4.95 -0.36 12.42
N LEU A 443 4.67 0.45 13.43
CA LEU A 443 5.09 1.84 13.53
C LEU A 443 6.11 2.02 14.66
N PRO A 444 7.09 2.95 14.51
CA PRO A 444 7.96 3.31 15.61
C PRO A 444 7.14 3.87 16.79
N ARG A 445 7.49 3.47 18.00
CA ARG A 445 6.76 3.86 19.23
C ARG A 445 7.05 5.32 19.59
N ILE A 446 6.57 6.24 18.75
CA ILE A 446 6.64 7.67 19.01
C ILE A 446 5.34 8.11 19.67
N THR A 447 5.35 8.20 21.00
CA THR A 447 4.26 8.86 21.71
C THR A 447 4.40 10.37 21.60
N ASP A 448 3.29 11.12 21.69
CA ASP A 448 3.33 12.58 21.67
C ASP A 448 4.19 13.13 22.81
N ASP A 449 4.20 12.47 23.96
CA ASP A 449 5.05 12.77 25.10
C ASP A 449 6.55 12.56 24.79
N LEU A 450 6.91 11.45 24.15
CA LEU A 450 8.28 11.23 23.70
C LEU A 450 8.69 12.29 22.67
N ALA A 451 7.84 12.59 21.71
CA ALA A 451 8.09 13.62 20.72
C ALA A 451 8.28 14.99 21.37
N ALA A 452 7.44 15.36 22.35
CA ALA A 452 7.56 16.63 23.07
C ALA A 452 8.90 16.76 23.79
N ARG A 453 9.37 15.70 24.47
CA ARG A 453 10.61 15.72 25.27
C ARG A 453 11.89 15.60 24.44
N CYS A 454 11.83 14.90 23.32
CA CYS A 454 13.00 14.42 22.61
C CYS A 454 13.15 14.95 21.17
N SER A 455 12.16 15.71 20.66
CA SER A 455 12.30 16.30 19.33
C SER A 455 13.36 17.37 19.28
N THR A 456 14.21 17.29 18.27
CA THR A 456 15.12 18.37 17.88
C THR A 456 14.34 19.60 17.38
N PRO A 457 14.96 20.77 17.19
CA PRO A 457 14.28 21.93 16.60
C PRO A 457 13.56 21.60 15.28
N LEU A 458 14.18 20.77 14.44
CA LEU A 458 13.57 20.30 13.19
C LEU A 458 12.37 19.36 13.45
N GLY A 459 12.51 18.43 14.39
CA GLY A 459 11.44 17.52 14.80
C GLY A 459 10.22 18.23 15.41
N LYS A 460 10.43 19.34 16.12
CA LYS A 460 9.33 20.18 16.65
C LYS A 460 8.48 20.82 15.55
N VAL A 461 8.98 20.92 14.33
CA VAL A 461 8.25 21.42 13.16
C VAL A 461 7.63 20.25 12.39
N THR A 462 8.41 19.19 12.11
CA THR A 462 7.95 18.08 11.24
C THR A 462 6.93 17.18 11.91
N TYR A 463 7.03 16.94 13.21
CA TYR A 463 6.11 16.03 13.91
C TYR A 463 4.66 16.55 13.95
N PRO A 464 4.37 17.80 14.39
CA PRO A 464 3.00 18.32 14.33
C PRO A 464 2.47 18.40 12.90
N GLN A 465 3.29 18.75 11.92
CA GLN A 465 2.86 18.96 10.54
C GLN A 465 2.63 17.67 9.78
N ALA A 466 3.48 16.64 9.98
CA ALA A 466 3.54 15.45 9.14
C ALA A 466 3.60 14.12 9.94
N GLY A 467 3.63 14.14 11.26
CA GLY A 467 3.86 12.95 12.07
C GLY A 467 5.30 12.42 11.99
N LEU A 468 6.23 13.14 11.35
CA LEU A 468 7.63 12.76 11.22
C LEU A 468 8.43 13.22 12.44
N ALA A 469 8.72 12.31 13.35
CA ALA A 469 9.60 12.61 14.49
C ALA A 469 11.06 12.63 14.06
N ILE A 470 11.79 13.68 14.49
CA ILE A 470 13.25 13.77 14.41
C ILE A 470 13.77 13.96 15.83
N LEU A 471 14.18 12.84 16.43
CA LEU A 471 14.56 12.77 17.84
C LEU A 471 16.05 13.09 18.03
N ASP A 472 16.40 13.52 19.24
CA ASP A 472 17.79 13.70 19.66
C ASP A 472 18.47 12.34 19.82
N GLY A 473 19.34 11.99 18.89
CA GLY A 473 20.10 10.75 18.86
C GLY A 473 21.31 10.74 19.81
N SER A 474 21.61 11.85 20.50
CA SER A 474 22.70 11.92 21.48
C SER A 474 22.31 11.47 22.89
N ARG A 475 21.03 11.13 23.12
CA ARG A 475 20.45 10.83 24.42
C ARG A 475 19.78 9.46 24.49
N THR A 476 20.18 8.63 25.44
CA THR A 476 19.56 7.29 25.62
C THR A 476 18.16 7.36 26.24
N ASP A 477 17.80 8.40 26.99
CA ASP A 477 16.45 8.59 27.53
C ASP A 477 15.40 8.96 26.46
N CYS A 478 15.85 9.22 25.20
CA CYS A 478 15.03 9.40 24.01
C CYS A 478 14.77 8.09 23.25
N ALA A 479 15.12 6.94 23.82
CA ALA A 479 14.84 5.64 23.21
C ALA A 479 13.33 5.38 23.12
N LEU A 480 12.90 4.67 22.05
CA LEU A 480 11.49 4.41 21.77
C LEU A 480 10.78 3.53 22.80
N GLY A 481 11.55 2.79 23.62
CA GLY A 481 10.99 1.90 24.65
C GLY A 481 10.28 0.68 24.06
N ARG A 482 9.35 0.08 24.84
CA ARG A 482 8.61 -1.13 24.43
C ARG A 482 7.24 -1.18 25.12
N ASP A 483 6.20 -1.44 24.35
CA ASP A 483 4.89 -1.81 24.91
C ASP A 483 4.88 -3.30 25.31
N LYS A 484 4.07 -3.67 26.32
CA LYS A 484 4.07 -5.04 26.89
C LYS A 484 3.64 -6.10 25.87
N ASP A 485 2.76 -5.73 24.96
CA ASP A 485 2.19 -6.60 23.92
C ASP A 485 2.87 -6.43 22.54
N ALA A 486 3.97 -5.68 22.47
CA ALA A 486 4.76 -5.55 21.26
C ALA A 486 5.72 -6.73 21.06
N LEU A 487 5.73 -7.35 19.88
CA LEU A 487 6.61 -8.47 19.51
C LEU A 487 8.09 -8.07 19.44
N GLN A 488 8.37 -6.81 19.14
CA GLN A 488 9.73 -6.27 19.07
C GLN A 488 9.84 -4.95 19.84
N PRO A 489 11.04 -4.59 20.34
CA PRO A 489 11.27 -3.26 20.93
C PRO A 489 11.06 -2.16 19.90
N GLY A 490 10.69 -0.96 20.37
CA GLY A 490 10.62 0.23 19.54
C GLY A 490 9.37 0.35 18.68
N ILE A 491 8.39 -0.53 18.79
CA ILE A 491 7.08 -0.41 18.12
C ILE A 491 5.93 -0.29 19.11
N PHE A 492 4.81 0.27 18.63
CA PHE A 492 3.56 0.21 19.36
C PHE A 492 3.04 -1.23 19.47
N GLY A 493 2.48 -1.58 20.63
CA GLY A 493 1.72 -2.81 20.80
C GLY A 493 0.30 -2.71 20.25
N PRO A 494 -0.34 -3.84 19.92
CA PRO A 494 -1.70 -3.88 19.34
C PRO A 494 -2.78 -3.17 20.17
N SER A 495 -2.62 -3.10 21.51
CA SER A 495 -3.56 -2.41 22.39
C SER A 495 -3.61 -0.88 22.20
N ARG A 496 -2.61 -0.30 21.54
CA ARG A 496 -2.49 1.13 21.24
C ARG A 496 -3.01 1.51 19.84
N MET A 497 -3.42 0.55 19.03
CA MET A 497 -3.77 0.75 17.62
C MET A 497 -5.20 1.28 17.46
N PRO A 498 -5.43 2.30 16.61
CA PRO A 498 -6.78 2.76 16.29
C PRO A 498 -7.64 1.61 15.72
N THR A 499 -8.77 1.36 16.36
CA THR A 499 -9.66 0.25 15.96
C THR A 499 -11.12 0.62 16.22
N LEU A 500 -11.98 0.36 15.22
CA LEU A 500 -13.44 0.48 15.34
C LEU A 500 -14.11 -0.83 14.92
N LYS A 501 -15.02 -1.32 15.76
CA LYS A 501 -15.74 -2.59 15.57
C LYS A 501 -17.24 -2.38 15.62
N ASP A 502 -17.95 -3.21 14.86
CA ASP A 502 -19.40 -3.36 14.93
C ASP A 502 -20.18 -2.05 14.79
N ALA A 503 -19.57 -1.02 14.20
CA ALA A 503 -20.29 0.17 13.77
C ALA A 503 -21.22 -0.17 12.60
N PRO A 504 -22.28 0.60 12.33
CA PRO A 504 -23.13 0.39 11.17
C PRO A 504 -22.34 0.27 9.86
N TYR A 505 -21.29 1.06 9.73
CA TYR A 505 -20.25 0.96 8.71
C TYR A 505 -18.89 1.37 9.28
N VAL A 506 -17.83 0.94 8.63
CA VAL A 506 -16.47 1.48 8.76
C VAL A 506 -15.93 1.75 7.36
N GLU A 507 -15.38 2.94 7.16
CA GLU A 507 -14.87 3.43 5.87
C GLU A 507 -13.44 3.91 6.05
N ASN A 508 -12.61 3.76 5.02
CA ASN A 508 -11.34 4.46 4.90
C ASN A 508 -10.99 4.73 3.44
N SER A 509 -10.66 5.98 3.18
CA SER A 509 -10.21 6.52 1.89
C SER A 509 -8.86 7.23 2.04
N ASN A 510 -7.93 6.62 2.75
CA ASN A 510 -6.53 7.00 2.99
C ASN A 510 -6.28 8.20 3.92
N ASN A 511 -7.29 8.88 4.43
CA ASN A 511 -7.08 9.79 5.55
C ASN A 511 -6.95 9.00 6.87
N SER A 512 -6.64 9.69 7.97
CA SER A 512 -6.49 9.03 9.26
C SER A 512 -7.79 8.33 9.69
N ALA A 513 -7.68 7.40 10.63
CA ALA A 513 -8.82 6.67 11.17
C ALA A 513 -9.86 7.55 11.90
N TRP A 514 -9.61 8.85 12.06
CA TRP A 514 -10.49 9.77 12.79
C TRP A 514 -11.95 9.67 12.35
N LEU A 515 -12.24 9.82 11.06
CA LEU A 515 -13.61 9.81 10.51
C LEU A 515 -13.96 8.48 9.80
N THR A 516 -13.38 7.39 10.24
CA THR A 516 -13.76 6.04 9.77
C THR A 516 -15.27 5.78 9.88
N ASN A 517 -15.91 6.42 10.83
CA ASN A 517 -17.35 6.54 10.95
C ASN A 517 -17.63 7.93 11.53
N ALA A 518 -18.48 8.71 10.85
CA ALA A 518 -18.77 10.09 11.24
C ALA A 518 -19.48 10.19 12.61
N ASP A 519 -20.33 9.19 12.96
CA ASP A 519 -21.05 9.13 14.23
C ASP A 519 -20.20 8.58 15.39
N HIS A 520 -19.05 7.95 15.06
CA HIS A 520 -18.12 7.34 16.02
C HIS A 520 -16.67 7.73 15.71
N PRO A 521 -16.30 9.01 15.80
CA PRO A 521 -14.96 9.47 15.46
C PRO A 521 -13.91 8.89 16.42
N LEU A 522 -12.78 8.42 15.87
CA LEU A 522 -11.67 7.90 16.65
C LEU A 522 -10.74 9.05 17.05
N THR A 523 -10.65 9.31 18.35
CA THR A 523 -9.82 10.37 18.93
C THR A 523 -8.89 9.83 20.02
N GLY A 524 -7.94 10.65 20.50
CA GLY A 524 -7.05 10.28 21.61
C GLY A 524 -5.88 9.37 21.20
N TYR A 525 -5.58 9.28 19.90
CA TYR A 525 -4.41 8.57 19.39
C TYR A 525 -3.24 9.53 19.12
N GLU A 526 -2.03 9.00 19.22
CA GLU A 526 -0.79 9.74 18.98
C GLU A 526 -0.75 10.32 17.56
N ARG A 527 -0.12 11.48 17.40
CA ARG A 527 0.00 12.18 16.10
C ARG A 527 0.59 11.31 14.98
N ILE A 528 1.45 10.38 15.32
CA ILE A 528 2.07 9.45 14.36
C ILE A 528 1.06 8.57 13.61
N PHE A 529 -0.11 8.30 14.17
CA PHE A 529 -1.17 7.54 13.49
C PHE A 529 -1.91 8.34 12.42
N GLY A 530 -1.80 9.66 12.44
CA GLY A 530 -2.41 10.56 11.47
C GLY A 530 -3.12 11.75 12.12
N ASP A 531 -3.69 12.62 11.30
CA ASP A 531 -4.32 13.86 11.71
C ASP A 531 -5.69 13.65 12.33
N ILE A 532 -5.99 14.42 13.38
CA ILE A 532 -7.32 14.55 13.99
C ILE A 532 -7.72 16.02 13.94
N GLY A 533 -8.99 16.31 13.64
CA GLY A 533 -9.51 17.69 13.61
C GLY A 533 -9.02 18.53 12.43
N THR A 534 -8.58 17.90 11.33
CA THR A 534 -8.13 18.58 10.11
C THR A 534 -9.04 18.29 8.92
N PRO A 535 -9.06 19.13 7.88
CA PRO A 535 -9.85 18.86 6.67
C PRO A 535 -9.54 17.50 6.08
N ARG A 536 -10.55 16.77 5.65
CA ARG A 536 -10.42 15.52 4.90
C ARG A 536 -10.29 15.81 3.42
N SER A 537 -9.65 14.92 2.67
CA SER A 537 -9.69 14.99 1.20
C SER A 537 -11.15 14.92 0.71
N LEU A 538 -11.43 15.48 -0.46
CA LEU A 538 -12.78 15.42 -1.04
C LEU A 538 -13.22 13.97 -1.27
N ARG A 539 -12.30 13.06 -1.55
CA ARG A 539 -12.59 11.62 -1.71
C ARG A 539 -13.00 10.96 -0.39
N THR A 540 -12.29 11.19 0.71
CA THR A 540 -12.70 10.71 2.03
C THR A 540 -14.04 11.33 2.45
N ARG A 541 -14.21 12.63 2.23
CA ARG A 541 -15.44 13.33 2.58
C ARG A 541 -16.64 12.78 1.80
N GLY A 542 -16.54 12.69 0.47
CA GLY A 542 -17.57 12.12 -0.38
C GLY A 542 -17.86 10.66 -0.04
N ALA A 543 -16.83 9.86 0.27
CA ALA A 543 -17.00 8.49 0.73
C ALA A 543 -17.80 8.40 2.03
N VAL A 544 -17.48 9.23 3.04
CA VAL A 544 -18.22 9.27 4.31
C VAL A 544 -19.68 9.69 4.08
N GLU A 545 -19.94 10.67 3.23
CA GLU A 545 -21.30 11.10 2.84
C GLU A 545 -22.09 9.94 2.23
N ASP A 546 -21.53 9.28 1.21
CA ASP A 546 -22.16 8.17 0.48
C ASP A 546 -22.44 6.97 1.39
N VAL A 547 -21.43 6.50 2.13
CA VAL A 547 -21.60 5.31 2.98
C VAL A 547 -22.53 5.56 4.15
N SER A 548 -22.54 6.79 4.70
CA SER A 548 -23.50 7.19 5.74
C SER A 548 -24.94 7.18 5.18
N ALA A 549 -25.15 7.70 3.98
CA ALA A 549 -26.46 7.66 3.32
C ALA A 549 -26.89 6.22 3.02
N MET A 550 -25.99 5.38 2.51
CA MET A 550 -26.24 3.94 2.30
C MET A 550 -26.63 3.23 3.60
N ALA A 551 -25.89 3.47 4.68
CA ALA A 551 -26.16 2.84 5.98
C ALA A 551 -27.53 3.28 6.54
N ARG A 552 -27.89 4.55 6.42
CA ARG A 552 -29.23 5.08 6.82
C ARG A 552 -30.36 4.48 5.97
N LYS A 553 -30.17 4.33 4.67
CA LYS A 553 -31.13 3.65 3.77
C LYS A 553 -31.36 2.22 4.22
N GLY A 554 -30.31 1.53 4.65
CA GLY A 554 -30.36 0.13 5.09
C GLY A 554 -30.72 -0.86 3.99
N LYS A 555 -30.93 -2.14 4.35
CA LYS A 555 -31.26 -3.24 3.44
C LYS A 555 -30.28 -3.41 2.29
N LEU A 556 -29.01 -3.12 2.54
CA LEU A 556 -27.95 -3.15 1.55
C LEU A 556 -27.69 -4.58 1.06
N THR A 557 -27.25 -4.67 -0.20
CA THR A 557 -26.89 -5.89 -0.90
C THR A 557 -25.55 -5.72 -1.63
N VAL A 558 -24.96 -6.80 -2.15
CA VAL A 558 -23.79 -6.74 -3.03
C VAL A 558 -24.03 -5.85 -4.26
N SER A 559 -25.28 -5.80 -4.76
CA SER A 559 -25.64 -4.94 -5.90
C SER A 559 -25.54 -3.45 -5.56
N ASP A 560 -25.81 -3.05 -4.32
CA ASP A 560 -25.64 -1.67 -3.89
C ASP A 560 -24.16 -1.28 -3.86
N LEU A 561 -23.28 -2.19 -3.42
CA LEU A 561 -21.82 -2.00 -3.48
C LEU A 561 -21.31 -1.85 -4.93
N GLN A 562 -21.86 -2.65 -5.85
CA GLN A 562 -21.51 -2.57 -7.27
C GLN A 562 -21.92 -1.22 -7.88
N LYS A 563 -23.08 -0.68 -7.50
CA LYS A 563 -23.56 0.63 -7.92
C LYS A 563 -22.69 1.75 -7.34
N GLN A 564 -22.31 1.66 -6.05
CA GLN A 564 -21.42 2.64 -5.43
C GLN A 564 -20.08 2.72 -6.14
N GLN A 565 -19.51 1.59 -6.53
CA GLN A 565 -18.21 1.54 -7.24
C GLN A 565 -18.23 2.34 -8.55
N PHE A 566 -19.33 2.29 -9.28
CA PHE A 566 -19.48 2.88 -10.61
C PHE A 566 -20.50 4.03 -10.66
N ALA A 567 -20.79 4.64 -9.51
CA ALA A 567 -21.55 5.87 -9.47
C ALA A 567 -20.80 7.05 -10.11
N ASP A 568 -19.47 7.00 -10.01
CA ASP A 568 -18.55 8.01 -10.55
C ASP A 568 -18.92 9.46 -10.16
N ARG A 569 -19.63 9.62 -9.02
CA ARG A 569 -20.02 10.92 -8.45
C ARG A 569 -18.78 11.77 -8.18
N VAL A 570 -18.89 13.06 -8.42
CA VAL A 570 -17.83 14.05 -8.20
C VAL A 570 -18.18 14.96 -7.02
N PRO A 571 -17.69 14.69 -5.80
CA PRO A 571 -17.90 15.55 -4.64
C PRO A 571 -17.49 17.01 -4.86
N ALA A 572 -16.39 17.28 -5.57
CA ALA A 572 -16.02 18.64 -5.97
C ALA A 572 -17.10 19.30 -6.85
N GLY A 573 -17.71 18.53 -7.76
CA GLY A 573 -18.80 18.98 -8.60
C GLY A 573 -20.04 19.38 -7.79
N ASP A 574 -20.46 18.52 -6.88
CA ASP A 574 -21.62 18.79 -6.02
C ASP A 574 -21.44 20.03 -5.14
N LEU A 575 -20.18 20.33 -4.76
CA LEU A 575 -19.84 21.48 -3.92
C LEU A 575 -19.62 22.78 -4.71
N ALA A 576 -19.32 22.71 -5.99
CA ALA A 576 -18.78 23.86 -6.70
C ALA A 576 -19.36 24.08 -8.11
N ALA A 577 -19.80 23.05 -8.84
CA ALA A 577 -20.08 23.17 -10.27
C ALA A 577 -21.20 24.18 -10.57
N ASP A 578 -22.28 24.16 -9.81
CA ASP A 578 -23.41 25.09 -10.01
C ASP A 578 -23.01 26.55 -9.72
N ASP A 579 -22.19 26.77 -8.67
CA ASP A 579 -21.69 28.11 -8.34
C ASP A 579 -20.74 28.62 -9.43
N VAL A 580 -19.85 27.75 -9.91
CA VAL A 580 -18.93 28.04 -11.00
C VAL A 580 -19.69 28.37 -12.29
N ALA A 581 -20.72 27.59 -12.65
CA ALA A 581 -21.53 27.82 -13.84
C ALA A 581 -22.30 29.16 -13.76
N ARG A 582 -22.88 29.47 -12.59
CA ARG A 582 -23.59 30.76 -12.35
C ARG A 582 -22.63 31.95 -12.44
N ALA A 583 -21.47 31.85 -11.76
CA ALA A 583 -20.46 32.92 -11.80
C ALA A 583 -19.90 33.09 -13.22
N CYS A 584 -19.69 32.00 -13.95
CA CYS A 584 -19.28 32.04 -15.36
C CYS A 584 -20.30 32.75 -16.24
N ALA A 585 -21.60 32.42 -16.12
CA ALA A 585 -22.66 33.03 -16.91
C ALA A 585 -22.88 34.53 -16.61
N ALA A 586 -22.49 34.96 -15.39
CA ALA A 586 -22.61 36.36 -14.97
C ALA A 586 -21.42 37.23 -15.45
N LEU A 587 -20.42 36.67 -16.10
CA LEU A 587 -19.26 37.44 -16.57
C LEU A 587 -19.64 38.43 -17.67
N PRO A 588 -19.23 39.72 -17.58
CA PRO A 588 -19.54 40.76 -18.55
C PRO A 588 -19.14 40.37 -19.99
N GLY A 589 -20.07 40.42 -20.91
CA GLY A 589 -19.83 40.07 -22.31
C GLY A 589 -19.52 38.57 -22.55
N GLY A 590 -19.68 37.68 -21.53
CA GLY A 590 -19.36 36.30 -21.63
C GLY A 590 -17.85 36.02 -21.75
N THR A 591 -17.05 36.93 -21.20
CA THR A 591 -15.57 36.93 -21.36
C THR A 591 -14.88 36.86 -20.01
N ALA A 592 -13.87 35.99 -19.90
CA ALA A 592 -12.95 35.90 -18.75
C ALA A 592 -11.53 36.30 -19.17
N THR A 593 -10.76 36.90 -18.25
CA THR A 593 -9.35 37.28 -18.52
C THR A 593 -8.44 36.17 -18.05
N GLY A 594 -7.59 35.65 -18.95
CA GLY A 594 -6.60 34.66 -18.67
C GLY A 594 -5.43 35.15 -17.83
N SER A 595 -4.57 34.23 -17.38
CA SER A 595 -3.36 34.57 -16.62
C SER A 595 -2.34 35.40 -17.45
N ASP A 596 -2.44 35.33 -18.77
CA ASP A 596 -1.64 36.13 -19.74
C ASP A 596 -2.24 37.53 -20.01
N GLY A 597 -3.35 37.89 -19.34
CA GLY A 597 -4.05 39.15 -19.50
C GLY A 597 -4.99 39.24 -20.70
N LYS A 598 -5.13 38.18 -21.49
CA LYS A 598 -5.99 38.18 -22.68
C LYS A 598 -7.42 37.78 -22.36
N PRO A 599 -8.40 38.41 -23.05
CA PRO A 599 -9.80 38.04 -22.93
C PRO A 599 -10.11 36.74 -23.69
N VAL A 600 -10.87 35.84 -23.09
CA VAL A 600 -11.29 34.54 -23.64
C VAL A 600 -12.81 34.46 -23.57
N ASP A 601 -13.48 34.13 -24.69
CA ASP A 601 -14.91 33.84 -24.70
C ASP A 601 -15.18 32.52 -23.98
N VAL A 602 -15.97 32.58 -22.90
CA VAL A 602 -16.25 31.42 -22.03
C VAL A 602 -17.70 30.96 -22.10
N ARG A 603 -18.55 31.54 -22.96
CA ARG A 603 -19.98 31.24 -23.02
C ARG A 603 -20.29 29.77 -23.23
N THR A 604 -19.57 29.11 -24.14
CA THR A 604 -19.72 27.66 -24.37
C THR A 604 -19.28 26.85 -23.15
N ALA A 605 -18.23 27.27 -22.47
CA ALA A 605 -17.78 26.62 -21.21
C ALA A 605 -18.85 26.78 -20.11
N CYS A 606 -19.41 27.96 -19.94
CA CYS A 606 -20.48 28.20 -18.95
C CYS A 606 -21.71 27.30 -19.21
N ALA A 607 -22.11 27.14 -20.48
CA ALA A 607 -23.21 26.27 -20.87
C ALA A 607 -22.89 24.78 -20.62
N ALA A 608 -21.67 24.33 -20.92
CA ALA A 608 -21.22 22.96 -20.68
C ALA A 608 -21.20 22.65 -19.18
N LEU A 609 -20.68 23.56 -18.34
CA LEU A 609 -20.68 23.39 -16.87
C LEU A 609 -22.12 23.36 -16.29
N ALA A 610 -23.01 24.21 -16.80
CA ALA A 610 -24.40 24.26 -16.33
C ALA A 610 -25.21 22.98 -16.67
N SER A 611 -24.82 22.26 -17.72
CA SER A 611 -25.48 21.01 -18.15
C SER A 611 -24.81 19.75 -17.67
N TRP A 612 -23.68 19.86 -16.97
CA TRP A 612 -22.92 18.69 -16.50
C TRP A 612 -23.66 17.95 -15.37
N ASP A 613 -23.61 16.61 -15.42
CA ASP A 613 -24.30 15.70 -14.49
C ASP A 613 -23.55 15.43 -13.17
N HIS A 614 -22.49 16.18 -12.87
CA HIS A 614 -21.60 16.03 -11.73
C HIS A 614 -21.02 14.61 -11.58
N ALA A 615 -20.83 13.90 -12.70
CA ALA A 615 -20.26 12.57 -12.73
C ALA A 615 -19.08 12.47 -13.70
N MET A 616 -18.23 11.48 -13.46
CA MET A 616 -17.09 11.12 -14.31
C MET A 616 -17.38 9.81 -15.05
N THR A 617 -18.59 9.66 -15.60
CA THR A 617 -18.91 8.53 -16.48
C THR A 617 -18.26 8.74 -17.87
N ALA A 618 -18.06 7.66 -18.64
CA ALA A 618 -17.50 7.81 -19.97
C ALA A 618 -18.36 8.69 -20.90
N GLY A 619 -19.66 8.79 -20.64
CA GLY A 619 -20.59 9.64 -21.41
C GLY A 619 -20.77 11.06 -20.89
N SER A 620 -20.29 11.39 -19.69
CA SER A 620 -20.48 12.70 -19.06
C SER A 620 -19.85 13.82 -19.90
N ARG A 621 -20.65 14.85 -20.20
CA ARG A 621 -20.24 16.05 -20.93
C ARG A 621 -20.03 17.21 -19.95
N GLY A 622 -18.98 17.99 -20.15
CA GLY A 622 -18.54 19.01 -19.17
C GLY A 622 -17.62 18.45 -18.06
N ALA A 623 -17.55 17.13 -17.88
CA ALA A 623 -16.70 16.47 -16.88
C ALA A 623 -15.21 16.82 -17.05
N LEU A 624 -14.71 16.76 -18.27
CA LEU A 624 -13.33 17.10 -18.62
C LEU A 624 -13.03 18.58 -18.37
N LEU A 625 -13.96 19.46 -18.75
CA LEU A 625 -13.86 20.91 -18.53
C LEU A 625 -13.78 21.21 -17.03
N PHE A 626 -14.66 20.60 -16.22
CA PHE A 626 -14.64 20.80 -14.78
C PHE A 626 -13.36 20.25 -14.13
N ASP A 627 -12.88 19.05 -14.51
CA ASP A 627 -11.63 18.50 -13.99
C ASP A 627 -10.44 19.44 -14.24
N ARG A 628 -10.30 19.95 -15.47
CA ARG A 628 -9.19 20.86 -15.82
C ARG A 628 -9.30 22.19 -15.10
N PHE A 629 -10.51 22.75 -15.02
CA PHE A 629 -10.79 23.97 -14.24
C PHE A 629 -10.46 23.76 -12.76
N TRP A 630 -10.97 22.70 -12.16
CA TRP A 630 -10.79 22.43 -10.72
C TRP A 630 -9.33 22.25 -10.33
N ARG A 631 -8.58 21.49 -11.11
CA ARG A 631 -7.13 21.34 -10.91
C ARG A 631 -6.39 22.68 -10.95
N ARG A 632 -6.72 23.50 -11.93
CA ARG A 632 -6.11 24.83 -12.11
C ARG A 632 -6.52 25.77 -10.97
N PHE A 633 -7.79 25.83 -10.65
CA PHE A 633 -8.30 26.65 -9.55
C PHE A 633 -7.64 26.28 -8.22
N THR A 634 -7.59 25.01 -7.86
CA THR A 634 -7.00 24.55 -6.60
C THR A 634 -5.48 24.69 -6.54
N ALA A 635 -4.79 24.69 -7.68
CA ALA A 635 -3.34 24.92 -7.76
C ALA A 635 -2.97 26.41 -7.67
N THR A 636 -3.82 27.31 -8.17
CA THR A 636 -3.50 28.74 -8.28
C THR A 636 -4.12 29.60 -7.18
N VAL A 637 -5.28 29.22 -6.66
CA VAL A 637 -5.94 29.91 -5.56
C VAL A 637 -5.47 29.34 -4.22
N PRO A 638 -4.98 30.19 -3.27
CA PRO A 638 -4.55 29.72 -1.96
C PRO A 638 -5.63 28.91 -1.23
N LYS A 639 -5.29 27.80 -0.59
CA LYS A 639 -6.25 26.91 0.08
C LYS A 639 -7.22 27.63 1.02
N ALA A 640 -6.75 28.67 1.71
CA ALA A 640 -7.56 29.51 2.61
C ALA A 640 -8.61 30.36 1.90
N GLU A 641 -8.46 30.59 0.58
CA GLU A 641 -9.31 31.45 -0.23
C GLU A 641 -10.25 30.67 -1.16
N GLN A 642 -10.12 29.33 -1.21
CA GLN A 642 -10.90 28.47 -2.13
C GLN A 642 -12.38 28.38 -1.74
N TRP A 643 -12.70 28.56 -0.45
CA TRP A 643 -14.03 28.34 0.11
C TRP A 643 -14.51 29.55 0.89
N LYS A 644 -15.80 29.91 0.73
CA LYS A 644 -16.45 30.97 1.52
C LYS A 644 -16.72 30.54 2.96
N VAL A 645 -17.05 29.26 3.17
CA VAL A 645 -17.20 28.65 4.48
C VAL A 645 -15.94 27.85 4.81
N PRO A 646 -15.13 28.26 5.80
CA PRO A 646 -13.90 27.56 6.15
C PRO A 646 -14.19 26.23 6.85
N PHE A 647 -13.17 25.38 6.96
CA PHE A 647 -13.25 24.13 7.70
C PHE A 647 -13.56 24.34 9.18
N SER A 648 -14.46 23.51 9.71
CA SER A 648 -14.79 23.41 11.14
C SER A 648 -14.63 21.96 11.61
N ALA A 649 -13.85 21.74 12.64
CA ALA A 649 -13.71 20.42 13.28
C ALA A 649 -15.01 19.95 13.97
N ALA A 650 -15.95 20.88 14.25
CA ALA A 650 -17.26 20.55 14.79
C ALA A 650 -18.23 20.04 13.70
N ASP A 651 -17.95 20.33 12.43
CA ASP A 651 -18.73 19.85 11.29
C ASP A 651 -17.78 19.42 10.14
N PRO A 652 -17.00 18.38 10.37
CA PRO A 652 -15.87 18.05 9.49
C PRO A 652 -16.30 17.43 8.16
N VAL A 653 -17.49 16.89 8.08
CA VAL A 653 -18.02 16.27 6.84
C VAL A 653 -18.61 17.33 5.90
N ARG A 654 -19.27 18.37 6.43
CA ARG A 654 -19.92 19.40 5.61
C ARG A 654 -19.07 20.63 5.36
N THR A 655 -17.92 20.77 6.02
CA THR A 655 -17.00 21.89 5.84
C THR A 655 -15.61 21.44 5.39
N PRO A 656 -14.89 22.28 4.60
CA PRO A 656 -15.30 23.57 4.01
C PRO A 656 -16.37 23.40 2.92
N ASN A 657 -17.10 24.46 2.59
CA ASN A 657 -18.09 24.43 1.50
C ASN A 657 -18.27 25.81 0.86
N THR A 658 -19.09 25.88 -0.19
CA THR A 658 -19.39 27.08 -1.00
C THR A 658 -18.10 27.63 -1.62
N VAL A 659 -17.85 27.25 -2.87
CA VAL A 659 -16.66 27.71 -3.60
C VAL A 659 -16.60 29.24 -3.68
N ASN A 660 -15.42 29.80 -3.49
CA ASN A 660 -15.22 31.25 -3.56
C ASN A 660 -14.97 31.70 -5.00
N THR A 661 -16.02 32.00 -5.70
CA THR A 661 -16.00 32.52 -7.09
C THR A 661 -15.45 33.93 -7.19
N ASP A 662 -15.33 34.65 -6.05
CA ASP A 662 -14.76 36.01 -5.98
C ASP A 662 -13.23 35.96 -5.74
N ALA A 663 -12.65 34.80 -5.57
CA ALA A 663 -11.22 34.62 -5.32
C ALA A 663 -10.39 35.15 -6.50
N LYS A 664 -9.33 35.87 -6.17
CA LYS A 664 -8.35 36.30 -7.18
C LYS A 664 -7.75 35.05 -7.87
N GLY A 665 -7.95 34.94 -9.16
CA GLY A 665 -7.51 33.77 -9.95
C GLY A 665 -8.66 32.87 -10.44
N PHE A 666 -9.92 33.07 -9.97
CA PHE A 666 -11.06 32.27 -10.43
C PHE A 666 -11.28 32.43 -11.94
N THR A 667 -11.38 33.70 -12.41
CA THR A 667 -11.58 33.98 -13.84
C THR A 667 -10.43 33.54 -14.70
N ALA A 668 -9.21 33.70 -14.23
CA ALA A 668 -8.00 33.24 -14.93
C ALA A 668 -7.99 31.71 -15.04
N ALA A 669 -8.33 30.99 -13.97
CA ALA A 669 -8.40 29.54 -14.02
C ALA A 669 -9.43 29.05 -15.06
N LEU A 670 -10.57 29.74 -15.18
CA LEU A 670 -11.60 29.41 -16.18
C LEU A 670 -11.12 29.68 -17.61
N ALA A 671 -10.59 30.88 -17.87
CA ALA A 671 -10.10 31.31 -19.18
C ALA A 671 -8.96 30.41 -19.67
N ASP A 672 -8.00 30.17 -18.82
CA ASP A 672 -6.84 29.32 -19.14
C ASP A 672 -7.26 27.87 -19.42
N THR A 673 -8.29 27.37 -18.73
CA THR A 673 -8.83 26.04 -19.01
C THR A 673 -9.48 25.97 -20.38
N VAL A 674 -10.28 26.97 -20.75
CA VAL A 674 -10.88 27.06 -22.08
C VAL A 674 -9.79 27.11 -23.17
N THR A 675 -8.78 27.96 -22.97
CA THR A 675 -7.63 28.08 -23.87
C THR A 675 -6.88 26.76 -24.01
N GLU A 676 -6.65 26.06 -22.88
CA GLU A 676 -5.95 24.75 -22.86
C GLU A 676 -6.70 23.69 -23.65
N LEU A 677 -8.01 23.52 -23.41
CA LEU A 677 -8.82 22.52 -24.08
C LEU A 677 -8.98 22.80 -25.57
N THR A 678 -9.30 24.05 -25.94
CA THR A 678 -9.44 24.45 -27.34
C THR A 678 -8.11 24.37 -28.08
N GLY A 679 -7.01 24.72 -27.43
CA GLY A 679 -5.64 24.58 -27.98
C GLY A 679 -5.24 23.13 -28.22
N ALA A 680 -5.77 22.19 -27.43
CA ALA A 680 -5.61 20.76 -27.61
C ALA A 680 -6.60 20.15 -28.63
N GLY A 681 -7.48 20.95 -29.22
CA GLY A 681 -8.51 20.49 -30.16
C GLY A 681 -9.67 19.73 -29.51
N ILE A 682 -9.88 19.90 -28.19
CA ILE A 682 -10.91 19.21 -27.41
C ILE A 682 -12.13 20.13 -27.25
N ALA A 683 -13.30 19.65 -27.67
CA ALA A 683 -14.55 20.36 -27.43
C ALA A 683 -14.85 20.49 -25.93
N LEU A 684 -15.35 21.65 -25.49
CA LEU A 684 -15.60 21.95 -24.08
C LEU A 684 -16.68 21.05 -23.46
N ASP A 685 -17.55 20.49 -24.28
CA ASP A 685 -18.60 19.53 -23.95
C ASP A 685 -18.27 18.09 -24.44
N ALA A 686 -17.03 17.78 -24.75
CA ALA A 686 -16.63 16.44 -25.20
C ALA A 686 -17.00 15.40 -24.14
N PRO A 687 -17.50 14.21 -24.54
CA PRO A 687 -17.69 13.10 -23.61
C PRO A 687 -16.36 12.70 -22.98
N LEU A 688 -16.33 12.45 -21.67
CA LEU A 688 -15.11 12.09 -20.95
C LEU A 688 -14.35 10.94 -21.61
N GLY A 689 -15.05 9.88 -22.00
CA GLY A 689 -14.45 8.65 -22.55
C GLY A 689 -13.77 8.80 -23.92
N GLU A 690 -13.97 9.92 -24.62
CA GLU A 690 -13.20 10.26 -25.81
C GLU A 690 -11.77 10.68 -25.48
N ASN A 691 -11.54 11.15 -24.24
CA ASN A 691 -10.25 11.69 -23.81
C ASN A 691 -9.60 10.87 -22.68
N GLN A 692 -10.40 10.28 -21.78
CA GLN A 692 -9.90 9.40 -20.71
C GLN A 692 -10.02 7.94 -21.13
N PHE A 693 -8.90 7.28 -21.42
CA PHE A 693 -8.87 5.97 -22.07
C PHE A 693 -7.63 5.16 -21.70
N VAL A 694 -7.66 3.90 -22.11
CA VAL A 694 -6.50 3.01 -22.17
C VAL A 694 -6.52 2.22 -23.47
N THR A 695 -5.35 1.99 -24.09
CA THR A 695 -5.22 1.17 -25.29
C THR A 695 -4.75 -0.24 -24.92
N ARG A 696 -5.49 -1.26 -25.34
CA ARG A 696 -5.14 -2.66 -25.14
C ARG A 696 -5.32 -3.45 -26.43
N GLY A 697 -4.21 -4.02 -26.94
CA GLY A 697 -4.21 -4.79 -28.17
C GLY A 697 -4.75 -4.00 -29.37
N GLY A 698 -4.35 -2.72 -29.49
CA GLY A 698 -4.79 -1.80 -30.54
C GLY A 698 -6.22 -1.26 -30.39
N LYS A 699 -6.96 -1.67 -29.36
CA LYS A 699 -8.31 -1.17 -29.07
C LYS A 699 -8.26 -0.08 -28.01
N ARG A 700 -8.76 1.11 -28.34
CA ARG A 700 -8.98 2.20 -27.39
C ARG A 700 -10.26 1.92 -26.58
N LEU A 701 -10.11 1.83 -25.27
CA LEU A 701 -11.19 1.55 -24.32
C LEU A 701 -11.40 2.81 -23.48
N PRO A 702 -12.62 3.39 -23.45
CA PRO A 702 -12.92 4.51 -22.58
C PRO A 702 -12.80 4.07 -21.13
N VAL A 703 -12.30 4.96 -20.27
CA VAL A 703 -12.19 4.74 -18.84
C VAL A 703 -13.00 5.79 -18.11
N HIS A 704 -13.90 5.35 -17.23
CA HIS A 704 -14.70 6.19 -16.35
C HIS A 704 -14.03 6.30 -14.98
N GLY A 705 -14.50 7.23 -14.12
CA GLY A 705 -13.85 7.57 -12.86
C GLY A 705 -13.04 8.86 -12.94
N GLY A 706 -12.55 9.35 -11.81
CA GLY A 706 -11.85 10.63 -11.74
C GLY A 706 -10.80 10.65 -10.64
N THR A 707 -10.23 11.85 -10.41
CA THR A 707 -9.04 11.99 -9.57
C THR A 707 -9.33 12.16 -8.09
N GLU A 708 -8.28 12.08 -7.27
CA GLU A 708 -8.30 12.40 -5.84
C GLU A 708 -8.87 13.79 -5.58
N GLY A 709 -8.38 14.80 -6.33
CA GLY A 709 -8.79 16.19 -6.17
C GLY A 709 -10.25 16.46 -6.49
N LEU A 710 -10.88 15.64 -7.34
CA LEU A 710 -12.32 15.66 -7.61
C LEU A 710 -13.15 14.93 -6.54
N GLY A 711 -12.51 14.06 -5.77
CA GLY A 711 -13.15 13.25 -4.74
C GLY A 711 -13.83 11.98 -5.23
N VAL A 712 -13.52 11.50 -6.44
CA VAL A 712 -14.21 10.36 -7.04
C VAL A 712 -13.83 9.06 -6.36
N TRP A 713 -14.83 8.23 -5.97
CA TRP A 713 -14.60 6.90 -5.37
C TRP A 713 -13.83 5.97 -6.30
N ASN A 714 -14.26 5.87 -7.55
CA ASN A 714 -13.58 5.15 -8.61
C ASN A 714 -12.40 6.00 -9.12
N LYS A 715 -11.31 6.05 -8.32
CA LYS A 715 -10.15 6.89 -8.65
C LYS A 715 -9.44 6.34 -9.88
N VAL A 716 -9.21 7.19 -10.86
CA VAL A 716 -8.33 6.95 -12.00
C VAL A 716 -7.54 8.21 -12.33
N GLU A 717 -6.33 8.06 -12.84
CA GLU A 717 -5.45 9.16 -13.20
C GLU A 717 -4.75 8.92 -14.53
N ALA A 718 -4.71 9.97 -15.33
CA ALA A 718 -3.95 10.09 -16.56
C ALA A 718 -3.19 11.42 -16.52
N ASP A 719 -2.00 11.45 -17.10
CA ASP A 719 -1.24 12.68 -17.23
C ASP A 719 -1.85 13.56 -18.32
N TRP A 720 -1.60 14.87 -18.22
CA TRP A 720 -2.00 15.83 -19.24
C TRP A 720 -0.80 16.18 -20.13
N ASN A 721 -1.01 16.07 -21.45
CA ASN A 721 -0.05 16.48 -22.47
C ASN A 721 -0.75 17.36 -23.51
N ALA A 722 -0.68 18.67 -23.33
CA ALA A 722 -1.31 19.64 -24.25
C ALA A 722 -0.81 19.49 -25.70
N GLN A 723 0.48 19.21 -25.89
CA GLN A 723 1.08 19.02 -27.22
C GLN A 723 0.68 17.68 -27.86
N GLY A 724 0.33 16.69 -27.04
CA GLY A 724 -0.13 15.37 -27.45
C GLY A 724 -1.65 15.25 -27.62
N GLY A 725 -2.39 16.36 -27.54
CA GLY A 725 -3.85 16.40 -27.74
C GLY A 725 -4.66 16.05 -26.50
N GLY A 726 -4.13 16.27 -25.30
CA GLY A 726 -4.88 16.13 -24.07
C GLY A 726 -4.35 15.07 -23.08
N TYR A 727 -5.24 14.24 -22.50
CA TYR A 727 -4.82 13.18 -21.58
C TYR A 727 -4.01 12.09 -22.27
N THR A 728 -2.96 11.65 -21.59
CA THR A 728 -2.31 10.37 -21.91
C THR A 728 -3.23 9.20 -21.54
N GLU A 729 -2.77 7.97 -21.74
CA GLU A 729 -3.51 6.80 -21.24
C GLU A 729 -3.57 6.80 -19.71
N VAL A 730 -4.65 6.24 -19.15
CA VAL A 730 -4.76 6.01 -17.71
C VAL A 730 -3.64 5.06 -17.25
N GLN A 731 -2.85 5.51 -16.29
CA GLN A 731 -1.67 4.82 -15.77
C GLN A 731 -1.89 4.25 -14.36
N HIS A 732 -2.88 4.77 -13.63
CA HIS A 732 -3.06 4.53 -12.21
C HIS A 732 -4.54 4.61 -11.83
N GLY A 733 -4.92 3.93 -10.76
CA GLY A 733 -6.25 4.02 -10.18
C GLY A 733 -6.81 2.70 -9.70
N SER A 734 -8.14 2.57 -9.68
CA SER A 734 -8.86 1.35 -9.34
C SER A 734 -8.20 0.13 -9.96
N SER A 735 -7.92 -0.89 -9.16
CA SER A 735 -7.08 -2.03 -9.56
C SER A 735 -7.76 -3.38 -9.30
N HIS A 736 -7.60 -4.00 -8.13
CA HIS A 736 -8.33 -5.21 -7.74
C HIS A 736 -9.57 -4.83 -6.93
N ILE A 737 -10.68 -4.64 -7.61
CA ILE A 737 -11.96 -4.28 -6.98
C ILE A 737 -12.68 -5.54 -6.53
N GLN A 738 -13.26 -5.54 -5.33
CA GLN A 738 -14.10 -6.63 -4.83
C GLN A 738 -15.32 -6.13 -4.06
N ALA A 739 -16.50 -6.66 -4.39
CA ALA A 739 -17.75 -6.48 -3.66
C ALA A 739 -18.20 -7.86 -3.14
N VAL A 740 -18.19 -8.06 -1.83
CA VAL A 740 -18.37 -9.35 -1.18
C VAL A 740 -19.47 -9.32 -0.14
N GLY A 741 -20.31 -10.35 -0.12
CA GLY A 741 -21.30 -10.63 0.89
C GLY A 741 -21.60 -12.11 0.97
N TRP A 742 -22.55 -12.51 1.78
CA TRP A 742 -22.97 -13.91 1.98
C TRP A 742 -24.49 -14.02 1.98
N ASP A 743 -25.00 -15.06 1.33
CA ASP A 743 -26.39 -15.47 1.42
C ASP A 743 -26.55 -16.64 2.44
N LYS A 744 -27.75 -17.26 2.50
CA LYS A 744 -28.02 -18.41 3.40
C LYS A 744 -27.10 -19.62 3.13
N GLY A 745 -26.63 -19.78 1.89
CA GLY A 745 -25.69 -20.83 1.49
C GLY A 745 -24.29 -20.69 2.09
N ARG A 746 -23.42 -21.69 1.91
CA ARG A 746 -22.02 -21.65 2.40
C ARG A 746 -21.10 -20.80 1.52
N CYS A 747 -21.46 -20.59 0.26
CA CYS A 747 -20.63 -19.86 -0.69
C CYS A 747 -20.73 -18.34 -0.50
N PRO A 748 -19.64 -17.60 -0.54
CA PRO A 748 -19.69 -16.15 -0.61
C PRO A 748 -20.31 -15.71 -1.94
N LYS A 749 -21.00 -14.57 -1.92
CA LYS A 749 -21.47 -13.86 -3.10
C LYS A 749 -20.48 -12.75 -3.40
N ALA A 750 -19.57 -13.01 -4.32
CA ALA A 750 -18.50 -12.09 -4.65
C ALA A 750 -18.56 -11.65 -6.11
N ARG A 751 -18.25 -10.36 -6.32
CA ARG A 751 -18.03 -9.72 -7.61
C ARG A 751 -16.65 -9.09 -7.56
N THR A 752 -15.84 -9.35 -8.57
CA THR A 752 -14.47 -8.85 -8.64
C THR A 752 -14.17 -8.23 -10.00
N LEU A 753 -13.17 -7.36 -10.04
CA LEU A 753 -12.56 -6.86 -11.27
C LEU A 753 -11.08 -6.64 -11.05
N LEU A 754 -10.29 -7.06 -11.99
CA LEU A 754 -8.89 -6.65 -12.13
C LEU A 754 -8.82 -5.71 -13.34
N THR A 755 -8.83 -4.41 -13.10
CA THR A 755 -9.10 -3.36 -14.10
C THR A 755 -8.17 -3.40 -15.32
N TYR A 756 -6.96 -3.86 -15.14
CA TYR A 756 -5.93 -4.02 -16.18
C TYR A 756 -5.76 -5.46 -16.66
N SER A 757 -6.71 -6.34 -16.34
CA SER A 757 -6.71 -7.78 -16.67
C SER A 757 -5.57 -8.59 -16.02
N GLN A 758 -5.63 -9.91 -16.13
CA GLN A 758 -4.79 -10.85 -15.39
C GLN A 758 -3.32 -10.81 -15.83
N SER A 759 -3.05 -10.64 -17.13
CA SER A 759 -1.69 -10.70 -17.67
C SER A 759 -1.29 -9.39 -18.38
N PRO A 760 -0.06 -8.88 -18.15
CA PRO A 760 0.49 -7.74 -18.89
C PRO A 760 1.05 -8.14 -20.27
N ASN A 761 1.14 -9.44 -20.59
CA ASN A 761 1.65 -9.92 -21.86
C ASN A 761 0.64 -9.67 -22.99
N PRO A 762 0.95 -8.86 -24.02
CA PRO A 762 0.02 -8.59 -25.12
C PRO A 762 -0.41 -9.83 -25.91
N GLY A 763 0.39 -10.90 -25.86
CA GLY A 763 0.06 -12.19 -26.46
C GLY A 763 -0.89 -13.06 -25.64
N SER A 764 -1.26 -12.66 -24.42
CA SER A 764 -2.20 -13.39 -23.56
C SER A 764 -3.65 -13.10 -23.96
N ALA A 765 -4.51 -14.11 -23.94
CA ALA A 765 -5.96 -13.95 -24.06
C ALA A 765 -6.55 -13.10 -22.93
N HIS A 766 -5.82 -13.02 -21.80
CA HIS A 766 -6.22 -12.29 -20.58
C HIS A 766 -5.43 -10.98 -20.41
N PHE A 767 -5.10 -10.32 -21.53
CA PHE A 767 -4.43 -9.01 -21.57
C PHE A 767 -5.40 -7.83 -21.41
N ARG A 768 -6.67 -8.00 -21.89
CA ARG A 768 -7.65 -6.90 -21.95
C ARG A 768 -9.08 -7.27 -21.54
N ASP A 769 -9.38 -8.52 -21.33
CA ASP A 769 -10.75 -9.02 -21.17
C ASP A 769 -11.46 -8.42 -19.94
N GLN A 770 -10.79 -8.28 -18.79
CA GLN A 770 -11.35 -7.59 -17.63
C GLN A 770 -11.29 -6.06 -17.76
N THR A 771 -10.33 -5.50 -18.52
CA THR A 771 -10.29 -4.07 -18.84
C THR A 771 -11.52 -3.66 -19.68
N GLU A 772 -11.95 -4.52 -20.60
CA GLU A 772 -13.19 -4.33 -21.36
C GLU A 772 -14.42 -4.36 -20.44
N LEU A 773 -14.44 -5.25 -19.44
CA LEU A 773 -15.53 -5.27 -18.45
C LEU A 773 -15.53 -3.98 -17.60
N PHE A 774 -14.37 -3.55 -17.13
CA PHE A 774 -14.24 -2.31 -16.36
C PHE A 774 -14.74 -1.11 -17.18
N SER A 775 -14.28 -0.96 -18.42
CA SER A 775 -14.74 0.08 -19.34
C SER A 775 -16.28 0.13 -19.54
N GLN A 776 -16.96 -0.99 -19.33
CA GLN A 776 -18.40 -1.15 -19.48
C GLN A 776 -19.17 -1.13 -18.14
N GLY A 777 -18.50 -0.91 -17.02
CA GLY A 777 -19.11 -1.00 -15.68
C GLY A 777 -19.58 -2.42 -15.31
N ARG A 778 -19.01 -3.47 -15.92
CA ARG A 778 -19.41 -4.87 -15.74
C ARG A 778 -18.45 -5.60 -14.79
N TRP A 779 -18.95 -6.65 -14.13
CA TRP A 779 -18.24 -7.39 -13.10
C TRP A 779 -18.01 -8.84 -13.45
N VAL A 780 -16.92 -9.40 -12.96
CA VAL A 780 -16.70 -10.84 -12.93
C VAL A 780 -17.47 -11.43 -11.75
N THR A 781 -18.25 -12.52 -12.00
CA THR A 781 -18.78 -13.35 -10.92
C THR A 781 -17.65 -14.25 -10.42
N SER A 782 -17.16 -13.97 -9.22
CA SER A 782 -16.07 -14.76 -8.64
C SER A 782 -16.55 -16.15 -8.27
N ARG A 783 -15.92 -17.17 -8.84
CA ARG A 783 -16.17 -18.58 -8.56
C ARG A 783 -15.39 -18.96 -7.31
N PHE A 784 -16.06 -19.42 -6.26
CA PHE A 784 -15.39 -19.77 -5.00
C PHE A 784 -15.62 -21.22 -4.59
N CYS A 785 -16.87 -21.66 -4.59
CA CYS A 785 -17.21 -23.03 -4.22
C CYS A 785 -16.90 -24.02 -5.34
N GLU A 786 -16.54 -25.24 -4.96
CA GLU A 786 -16.14 -26.30 -5.87
C GLU A 786 -17.15 -26.51 -7.03
N LYS A 787 -18.45 -26.53 -6.69
CA LYS A 787 -19.52 -26.69 -7.70
C LYS A 787 -19.47 -25.58 -8.76
N ASP A 788 -19.23 -24.31 -8.33
CA ASP A 788 -19.23 -23.17 -9.24
C ASP A 788 -17.99 -23.17 -10.13
N ILE A 789 -16.83 -23.59 -9.57
CA ILE A 789 -15.58 -23.73 -10.32
C ILE A 789 -15.74 -24.82 -11.39
N LEU A 790 -16.25 -26.01 -11.00
CA LEU A 790 -16.40 -27.14 -11.90
C LEU A 790 -17.46 -26.91 -12.99
N SER A 791 -18.43 -26.02 -12.76
CA SER A 791 -19.46 -25.67 -13.75
C SER A 791 -19.07 -24.48 -14.66
N ASP A 792 -17.84 -23.93 -14.51
CA ASP A 792 -17.41 -22.81 -15.34
C ASP A 792 -17.23 -23.25 -16.81
N PRO A 793 -17.86 -22.56 -17.79
CA PRO A 793 -17.79 -22.96 -19.20
C PRO A 793 -16.39 -22.84 -19.81
N ALA A 794 -15.50 -22.04 -19.20
CA ALA A 794 -14.13 -21.86 -19.64
C ALA A 794 -13.13 -22.69 -18.82
N LEU A 795 -13.61 -23.62 -17.99
CA LEU A 795 -12.74 -24.42 -17.10
C LEU A 795 -11.65 -25.16 -17.88
N LYS A 796 -10.41 -24.88 -17.53
CA LYS A 796 -9.22 -25.62 -17.98
C LYS A 796 -8.48 -26.15 -16.76
N VAL A 797 -8.11 -27.43 -16.77
CA VAL A 797 -7.38 -28.05 -15.66
C VAL A 797 -5.97 -28.38 -16.08
N GLN A 798 -4.99 -27.86 -15.34
CA GLN A 798 -3.57 -28.12 -15.52
C GLN A 798 -2.99 -28.76 -14.25
N ARG A 799 -2.35 -29.90 -14.39
CA ARG A 799 -1.55 -30.52 -13.32
C ARG A 799 -0.10 -30.18 -13.55
N VAL A 800 0.47 -29.40 -12.63
CA VAL A 800 1.87 -28.96 -12.70
C VAL A 800 2.73 -29.75 -11.73
N ARG A 801 3.93 -30.11 -12.16
CA ARG A 801 4.88 -30.91 -11.38
C ARG A 801 6.29 -30.40 -11.57
N GLU A 802 7.08 -30.49 -10.52
CA GLU A 802 8.51 -30.30 -10.61
C GLU A 802 9.11 -31.49 -11.37
N ARG A 803 9.72 -31.22 -12.54
CA ARG A 803 10.47 -32.22 -13.28
C ARG A 803 11.91 -32.18 -12.84
N ARG A 804 12.45 -33.32 -12.43
CA ARG A 804 13.86 -33.50 -12.11
C ARG A 804 14.80 -33.15 -13.27
#